data_2becf0c34f598ffdc55ba5abf836978c
#
_entry.id   2becf0c34f598ffdc55ba5abf836978c
#
_cell.length_a   1.000
_cell.length_b   1.000
_cell.length_c   1.000
_cell.angle_alpha   90.00
_cell.angle_beta   90.00
_cell.angle_gamma   90.00
#
_symmetry.space_group_name_H-M   'P 1'
#
loop_
_entity.id
_entity.type
_entity.pdbx_description
1 polymer ?
#
loop_
_entity_poly.entity_id
_entity_poly.type
_entity_poly.pdbx_seq_one_letter_code
_entity_poly.pdbx_strand_id
1 'polypeptide(L)'
;MGLNDENLPIIRETDWWHATVALPGGAVSPEAARALSIALSGGRFHFLRKDGGLRLRTEHPAAELLDRLVADQVVSGWVPGVYEPETEAFGGPEAMDVAHDVFCADSRAALAETGEPGGRERSVLLLATMIRSAGLDPFEAGDVWARLAALRPPVTSPTGPALDMAVKAMRRLLNADAARRPNPEPDWASRVEAFADGGLRLRRLAADGHLIRGLRAVLAHHAIFAFNRAGVPAAEQAATAWLGRHVAFSEGETPDVSAHRAPHPGPTLARMETTVTLDSSSAAPREALADRLVASGHLHTPAVIDAFRTTDRHEFLPGVDLESAYKEDAVPIKHDEDGEMISCISAPSIVATQLEQLGAQPGHTVLEAGAATGYNAGLLGKLVAPGGHVWTVDVDPDLVEGAQKNLAQVGADNVTAVLGDGAAGLPEHAPFDRIQFTVGAGDVPVKLLDQLAPGGRLVLPMRIRGSISRSFAFERDGDTWKTVSCEMATFIPLRKGVCDDIYTRVRMQGEGTVHLETFSEQEVDRDAIRTVLDQKQSKVYTGVKLRQGDPFEWMYLYLAFVLPNGLSRLPGQRPGFTPHFAWGSMAALDGDSLAYLTIREGEDEKGRFWEIGVIGHGSHAAELADHLAGEIRNWDEGWGNTAPEPTFRMAVGDARSQLTAADTRFVIDKTFSRLVVDWPRKG
;
A
#
# COMPACT_ATOMS: atom_id res chain seq x y z
N MET A 1 -32.03 34.59 -15.23
CA MET A 1 -31.38 34.97 -13.97
C MET A 1 -30.09 34.20 -13.92
N GLY A 2 -28.98 34.94 -14.06
CA GLY A 2 -27.66 34.38 -14.29
C GLY A 2 -27.12 33.69 -13.04
N LEU A 3 -26.49 32.55 -13.24
CA LEU A 3 -25.61 31.88 -12.27
C LEU A 3 -24.26 32.61 -12.36
N ASN A 4 -23.83 33.21 -11.26
CA ASN A 4 -22.53 33.83 -11.14
C ASN A 4 -21.42 32.78 -11.15
N ASP A 5 -20.55 32.88 -12.13
CA ASP A 5 -19.33 32.11 -12.35
C ASP A 5 -18.15 32.66 -11.51
N GLU A 6 -18.32 32.85 -10.21
CA GLU A 6 -17.29 33.45 -9.36
C GLU A 6 -16.91 32.56 -8.18
N ASN A 7 -16.48 31.31 -8.39
CA ASN A 7 -15.70 30.55 -7.37
C ASN A 7 -15.13 29.20 -7.90
N LEU A 8 -14.58 29.22 -9.10
CA LEU A 8 -13.61 28.21 -9.47
C LEU A 8 -12.25 28.65 -8.89
N PRO A 9 -11.49 27.75 -8.24
CA PRO A 9 -10.14 28.09 -7.81
C PRO A 9 -9.34 28.53 -9.04
N ILE A 10 -8.73 29.70 -8.95
CA ILE A 10 -7.81 30.20 -9.96
C ILE A 10 -6.69 29.20 -10.10
N ILE A 11 -6.77 28.36 -11.13
CA ILE A 11 -5.63 27.56 -11.58
C ILE A 11 -4.61 28.59 -12.01
N ARG A 12 -3.53 28.78 -11.24
CA ARG A 12 -2.39 29.56 -11.72
C ARG A 12 -1.94 28.85 -13.00
N GLU A 13 -2.11 29.52 -14.14
CA GLU A 13 -1.48 29.11 -15.39
C GLU A 13 -0.01 28.91 -15.07
N THR A 14 0.48 27.69 -15.32
CA THR A 14 1.90 27.41 -15.12
C THR A 14 2.65 28.22 -16.16
N ASP A 15 3.67 28.98 -15.75
CA ASP A 15 4.50 29.82 -16.64
C ASP A 15 5.34 28.98 -17.63
N TRP A 16 5.04 27.67 -17.76
CA TRP A 16 5.80 26.73 -18.58
C TRP A 16 5.08 26.44 -19.92
N TRP A 17 5.70 26.82 -21.00
CA TRP A 17 5.28 26.37 -22.32
C TRP A 17 5.66 24.91 -22.57
N HIS A 18 4.77 24.12 -23.17
CA HIS A 18 4.94 22.68 -23.36
C HIS A 18 4.84 22.27 -24.83
N ALA A 19 5.74 21.36 -25.25
CA ALA A 19 5.66 20.66 -26.52
C ALA A 19 6.09 19.20 -26.39
N THR A 20 5.42 18.34 -27.15
CA THR A 20 5.88 16.96 -27.39
C THR A 20 6.70 16.99 -28.70
N VAL A 21 7.98 16.64 -28.59
CA VAL A 21 8.96 16.66 -29.69
C VAL A 21 9.21 15.24 -30.16
N ALA A 22 8.90 14.97 -31.42
CA ALA A 22 9.18 13.69 -32.07
C ALA A 22 10.61 13.70 -32.63
N LEU A 23 11.30 12.58 -32.46
CA LEU A 23 12.72 12.41 -32.83
C LEU A 23 12.88 11.43 -33.98
N PRO A 24 13.85 11.63 -34.87
CA PRO A 24 14.17 10.68 -35.93
C PRO A 24 14.48 9.28 -35.35
N GLY A 25 13.82 8.23 -35.86
CA GLY A 25 13.99 6.88 -35.37
C GLY A 25 13.42 6.58 -33.99
N GLY A 26 12.63 7.49 -33.40
CA GLY A 26 11.97 7.28 -32.10
C GLY A 26 12.90 7.28 -30.90
N ALA A 27 14.13 7.78 -31.04
CA ALA A 27 15.11 7.87 -29.96
C ALA A 27 15.94 9.17 -30.04
N VAL A 28 16.40 9.65 -28.89
CA VAL A 28 17.32 10.81 -28.84
C VAL A 28 18.70 10.37 -29.27
N SER A 29 19.11 10.72 -30.49
CA SER A 29 20.50 10.50 -30.92
C SER A 29 21.45 11.48 -30.18
N PRO A 30 22.75 11.15 -30.03
CA PRO A 30 23.73 12.06 -29.44
C PRO A 30 23.85 13.38 -30.21
N GLU A 31 23.59 13.37 -31.53
CA GLU A 31 23.65 14.58 -32.38
C GLU A 31 22.43 15.46 -32.13
N ALA A 32 21.23 14.88 -32.12
CA ALA A 32 19.99 15.60 -31.80
C ALA A 32 20.02 16.16 -30.36
N ALA A 33 20.56 15.39 -29.41
CA ALA A 33 20.71 15.85 -28.03
C ALA A 33 21.64 17.06 -27.91
N ARG A 34 22.81 17.04 -28.59
CA ARG A 34 23.73 18.16 -28.62
C ARG A 34 23.13 19.40 -29.26
N ALA A 35 22.46 19.25 -30.40
CA ALA A 35 21.78 20.34 -31.08
C ALA A 35 20.69 20.98 -30.21
N LEU A 36 19.86 20.15 -29.55
CA LEU A 36 18.85 20.60 -28.58
C LEU A 36 19.47 21.32 -27.38
N SER A 37 20.54 20.78 -26.81
CA SER A 37 21.24 21.38 -25.67
C SER A 37 21.78 22.78 -26.01
N ILE A 38 22.37 22.93 -27.18
CA ILE A 38 22.86 24.24 -27.67
C ILE A 38 21.69 25.20 -27.91
N ALA A 39 20.66 24.74 -28.61
CA ALA A 39 19.51 25.54 -28.95
C ALA A 39 18.72 26.07 -27.75
N LEU A 40 18.63 25.26 -26.67
CA LEU A 40 17.94 25.57 -25.43
C LEU A 40 18.84 26.24 -24.36
N SER A 41 20.10 26.50 -24.66
CA SER A 41 21.08 27.02 -23.68
C SER A 41 20.76 28.42 -23.15
N GLY A 42 19.94 29.20 -23.85
CA GLY A 42 19.61 30.59 -23.51
C GLY A 42 18.46 30.79 -22.50
N GLY A 43 17.84 29.71 -22.02
CA GLY A 43 16.68 29.78 -21.13
C GLY A 43 16.59 28.63 -20.14
N ARG A 44 15.60 28.72 -19.24
CA ARG A 44 15.26 27.61 -18.36
C ARG A 44 14.39 26.60 -19.12
N PHE A 45 14.75 25.36 -19.06
CA PHE A 45 13.99 24.26 -19.65
C PHE A 45 14.18 22.97 -18.87
N HIS A 46 13.20 22.11 -18.99
CA HIS A 46 13.33 20.70 -18.58
C HIS A 46 12.59 19.78 -19.54
N PHE A 47 12.95 18.50 -19.51
CA PHE A 47 12.29 17.51 -20.35
C PHE A 47 12.13 16.16 -19.65
N LEU A 48 11.26 15.34 -20.21
CA LEU A 48 11.18 13.90 -19.91
C LEU A 48 11.23 13.13 -21.22
N ARG A 49 11.93 11.99 -21.21
CA ARG A 49 11.88 11.01 -22.30
C ARG A 49 10.63 10.15 -22.12
N LYS A 50 9.76 10.14 -23.13
CA LYS A 50 8.54 9.33 -23.12
C LYS A 50 8.12 8.99 -24.54
N ASP A 51 7.65 7.76 -24.75
CA ASP A 51 7.07 7.28 -26.01
C ASP A 51 7.97 7.53 -27.24
N GLY A 52 9.29 7.37 -27.09
CA GLY A 52 10.27 7.61 -28.16
C GLY A 52 10.54 9.07 -28.51
N GLY A 53 9.98 10.02 -27.75
CA GLY A 53 10.16 11.46 -27.94
C GLY A 53 10.57 12.17 -26.67
N LEU A 54 10.53 13.51 -26.71
CA LEU A 54 10.76 14.37 -25.55
C LEU A 54 9.49 15.16 -25.26
N ARG A 55 9.07 15.14 -23.98
CA ARG A 55 8.15 16.15 -23.44
C ARG A 55 8.98 17.32 -22.95
N LEU A 56 9.08 18.35 -23.79
CA LEU A 56 9.87 19.57 -23.54
C LEU A 56 9.01 20.62 -22.86
N ARG A 57 9.55 21.29 -21.84
CA ARG A 57 8.96 22.44 -21.17
C ARG A 57 10.00 23.54 -21.11
N THR A 58 9.61 24.74 -21.49
CA THR A 58 10.46 25.93 -21.51
C THR A 58 9.72 27.09 -20.84
N GLU A 59 10.46 27.98 -20.18
CA GLU A 59 9.91 29.14 -19.51
C GLU A 59 9.31 30.17 -20.51
N HIS A 60 9.79 30.17 -21.77
CA HIS A 60 9.28 30.96 -22.85
C HIS A 60 8.92 30.09 -24.05
N PRO A 61 7.95 30.53 -24.90
CA PRO A 61 7.58 29.75 -26.08
C PRO A 61 8.80 29.48 -27.00
N ALA A 62 8.96 28.18 -27.36
CA ALA A 62 10.09 27.72 -28.17
C ALA A 62 9.65 27.24 -29.58
N ALA A 63 8.47 27.63 -30.06
CA ALA A 63 7.92 27.22 -31.36
C ALA A 63 8.87 27.49 -32.52
N GLU A 64 9.32 28.75 -32.69
CA GLU A 64 10.26 29.11 -33.75
C GLU A 64 11.59 28.36 -33.70
N LEU A 65 12.03 28.03 -32.51
CA LEU A 65 13.24 27.23 -32.30
C LEU A 65 13.03 25.81 -32.80
N LEU A 66 11.90 25.18 -32.42
CA LEU A 66 11.57 23.84 -32.84
C LEU A 66 11.30 23.74 -34.35
N ASP A 67 10.69 24.74 -34.96
CA ASP A 67 10.50 24.82 -36.42
C ASP A 67 11.84 24.83 -37.17
N ARG A 68 12.83 25.58 -36.67
CA ARG A 68 14.20 25.53 -37.21
C ARG A 68 14.83 24.15 -37.06
N LEU A 69 14.69 23.52 -35.91
CA LEU A 69 15.23 22.17 -35.68
C LEU A 69 14.54 21.09 -36.53
N VAL A 70 13.29 21.31 -36.92
CA VAL A 70 12.58 20.47 -37.92
C VAL A 70 13.18 20.69 -39.29
N ALA A 71 13.38 21.97 -39.70
CA ALA A 71 13.99 22.31 -41.00
C ALA A 71 15.41 21.73 -41.13
N ASP A 72 16.18 21.74 -40.02
CA ASP A 72 17.52 21.20 -39.94
C ASP A 72 17.55 19.65 -39.77
N GLN A 73 16.39 18.99 -39.78
CA GLN A 73 16.21 17.55 -39.62
C GLN A 73 16.75 16.99 -38.27
N VAL A 74 16.93 17.84 -37.28
CA VAL A 74 17.33 17.45 -35.91
C VAL A 74 16.19 16.78 -35.15
N VAL A 75 14.97 17.24 -35.37
CA VAL A 75 13.73 16.66 -34.85
C VAL A 75 12.78 16.35 -35.98
N SER A 76 11.95 15.32 -35.87
CA SER A 76 11.02 14.91 -36.91
C SER A 76 9.75 15.77 -36.95
N GLY A 77 9.43 16.44 -35.86
CA GLY A 77 8.26 17.28 -35.68
C GLY A 77 7.98 17.58 -34.24
N TRP A 78 7.01 18.44 -33.98
CA TRP A 78 6.56 18.73 -32.64
C TRP A 78 5.08 19.14 -32.63
N VAL A 79 4.42 18.96 -31.46
CA VAL A 79 3.04 19.43 -31.24
C VAL A 79 2.98 20.16 -29.90
N PRO A 80 2.27 21.31 -29.83
CA PRO A 80 2.06 22.00 -28.57
C PRO A 80 1.14 21.15 -27.66
N GLY A 81 1.26 21.35 -26.36
CA GLY A 81 0.41 20.70 -25.37
C GLY A 81 0.23 21.57 -24.13
N VAL A 82 -0.55 21.11 -23.19
CA VAL A 82 -0.72 21.72 -21.89
C VAL A 82 0.23 21.04 -20.91
N TYR A 83 0.92 21.82 -20.09
CA TYR A 83 1.71 21.29 -18.99
C TYR A 83 0.88 21.30 -17.70
N GLU A 84 0.59 20.14 -17.21
CA GLU A 84 0.03 19.91 -15.88
C GLU A 84 1.12 19.34 -14.99
N PRO A 85 1.69 20.14 -14.05
CA PRO A 85 2.73 19.65 -13.15
C PRO A 85 2.14 18.63 -12.14
N GLU A 86 2.91 17.60 -11.82
CA GLU A 86 2.52 16.58 -10.84
C GLU A 86 2.67 17.12 -9.39
N THR A 87 2.04 18.25 -9.12
CA THR A 87 2.21 19.04 -7.89
C THR A 87 1.99 18.22 -6.62
N GLU A 88 0.93 17.41 -6.59
CA GLU A 88 0.65 16.53 -5.44
C GLU A 88 1.71 15.44 -5.26
N ALA A 89 2.19 14.86 -6.35
CA ALA A 89 3.20 13.82 -6.32
C ALA A 89 4.56 14.35 -5.80
N PHE A 90 4.87 15.62 -6.11
CA PHE A 90 6.06 16.31 -5.61
C PHE A 90 5.88 16.98 -4.25
N GLY A 91 4.71 16.87 -3.61
CA GLY A 91 4.50 17.31 -2.23
C GLY A 91 3.93 18.71 -2.06
N GLY A 92 3.31 19.28 -3.09
CA GLY A 92 2.65 20.58 -3.05
C GLY A 92 3.34 21.63 -3.92
N PRO A 93 2.74 22.84 -4.05
CA PRO A 93 3.22 23.88 -4.96
C PRO A 93 4.67 24.30 -4.71
N GLU A 94 5.05 24.58 -3.47
CA GLU A 94 6.41 25.00 -3.12
C GLU A 94 7.46 23.89 -3.38
N ALA A 95 7.08 22.64 -3.18
CA ALA A 95 7.94 21.50 -3.47
C ALA A 95 8.03 21.22 -4.99
N MET A 96 6.99 21.57 -5.76
CA MET A 96 7.02 21.53 -7.22
C MET A 96 7.98 22.58 -7.78
N ASP A 97 8.09 23.77 -7.17
CA ASP A 97 9.10 24.76 -7.54
C ASP A 97 10.52 24.23 -7.32
N VAL A 98 10.75 23.54 -6.19
CA VAL A 98 12.03 22.85 -5.95
C VAL A 98 12.30 21.81 -7.04
N ALA A 99 11.28 21.06 -7.45
CA ALA A 99 11.41 20.06 -8.50
C ALA A 99 11.77 20.69 -9.85
N HIS A 100 11.14 21.80 -10.24
CA HIS A 100 11.48 22.52 -11.46
C HIS A 100 12.93 22.99 -11.48
N ASP A 101 13.46 23.52 -10.36
CA ASP A 101 14.84 23.95 -10.27
C ASP A 101 15.82 22.76 -10.47
N VAL A 102 15.59 21.65 -9.80
CA VAL A 102 16.35 20.41 -9.96
C VAL A 102 16.24 19.89 -11.40
N PHE A 103 15.05 19.90 -12.00
CA PHE A 103 14.83 19.43 -13.37
C PHE A 103 15.61 20.29 -14.38
N CYS A 104 15.60 21.60 -14.23
CA CYS A 104 16.33 22.49 -15.12
C CYS A 104 17.85 22.30 -15.04
N ALA A 105 18.39 22.18 -13.83
CA ALA A 105 19.80 21.92 -13.61
C ALA A 105 20.25 20.58 -14.19
N ASP A 106 19.41 19.54 -14.04
CA ASP A 106 19.71 18.19 -14.53
C ASP A 106 19.53 18.06 -16.05
N SER A 107 18.51 18.69 -16.65
CA SER A 107 18.13 18.50 -18.05
C SER A 107 19.20 18.89 -19.04
N ARG A 108 19.90 19.98 -18.79
CA ARG A 108 20.97 20.47 -19.68
C ARG A 108 22.10 19.45 -19.83
N ALA A 109 22.59 18.96 -18.70
CA ALA A 109 23.65 17.97 -18.68
C ALA A 109 23.17 16.60 -19.18
N ALA A 110 21.93 16.20 -18.85
CA ALA A 110 21.36 14.94 -19.31
C ALA A 110 21.21 14.88 -20.85
N LEU A 111 20.98 16.02 -21.52
CA LEU A 111 21.03 16.10 -22.97
C LEU A 111 22.47 15.99 -23.48
N ALA A 112 23.40 16.75 -22.92
CA ALA A 112 24.81 16.74 -23.35
C ALA A 112 25.46 15.35 -23.19
N GLU A 113 25.07 14.61 -22.18
CA GLU A 113 25.57 13.25 -21.86
C GLU A 113 24.83 12.11 -22.60
N THR A 114 23.92 12.43 -23.54
CA THR A 114 23.18 11.39 -24.28
C THR A 114 24.13 10.52 -25.09
N GLY A 115 24.05 9.20 -24.86
CA GLY A 115 24.94 8.21 -25.47
C GLY A 115 26.24 7.95 -24.69
N GLU A 116 26.55 8.75 -23.68
CA GLU A 116 27.69 8.50 -22.81
C GLU A 116 27.36 7.45 -21.74
N PRO A 117 28.29 6.53 -21.43
CA PRO A 117 28.10 5.51 -20.39
C PRO A 117 28.01 6.15 -19.00
N GLY A 118 27.35 5.44 -18.05
CA GLY A 118 27.33 5.83 -16.63
C GLY A 118 26.21 6.78 -16.23
N GLY A 119 25.17 6.96 -17.07
CA GLY A 119 24.02 7.80 -16.73
C GLY A 119 23.29 7.33 -15.47
N ARG A 120 23.16 6.02 -15.28
CA ARG A 120 22.60 5.40 -14.08
C ARG A 120 23.40 5.75 -12.82
N GLU A 121 24.71 5.56 -12.86
CA GLU A 121 25.63 5.80 -11.75
C GLU A 121 25.64 7.29 -11.36
N ARG A 122 25.62 8.18 -12.36
CA ARG A 122 25.50 9.64 -12.12
C ARG A 122 24.20 9.99 -11.43
N SER A 123 23.08 9.44 -11.89
CA SER A 123 21.77 9.65 -11.26
C SER A 123 21.76 9.14 -9.81
N VAL A 124 22.34 7.97 -9.52
CA VAL A 124 22.44 7.44 -8.13
C VAL A 124 23.26 8.37 -7.25
N LEU A 125 24.40 8.89 -7.72
CA LEU A 125 25.24 9.84 -6.95
C LEU A 125 24.48 11.13 -6.62
N LEU A 126 23.78 11.72 -7.60
CA LEU A 126 22.99 12.93 -7.41
C LEU A 126 21.83 12.71 -6.45
N LEU A 127 21.09 11.60 -6.61
CA LEU A 127 19.99 11.22 -5.72
C LEU A 127 20.48 10.95 -4.30
N ALA A 128 21.58 10.23 -4.13
CA ALA A 128 22.19 9.99 -2.82
C ALA A 128 22.59 11.32 -2.15
N THR A 129 23.06 12.30 -2.92
CA THR A 129 23.37 13.65 -2.43
C THR A 129 22.09 14.36 -1.98
N MET A 130 21.03 14.35 -2.78
CA MET A 130 19.73 14.93 -2.43
C MET A 130 19.14 14.32 -1.16
N ILE A 131 19.15 13.00 -1.06
CA ILE A 131 18.64 12.23 0.09
C ILE A 131 19.42 12.58 1.37
N ARG A 132 20.75 12.63 1.32
CA ARG A 132 21.57 13.03 2.47
C ARG A 132 21.32 14.48 2.87
N SER A 133 21.21 15.39 1.90
CA SER A 133 20.93 16.82 2.15
C SER A 133 19.53 17.03 2.72
N ALA A 134 18.59 16.16 2.40
CA ALA A 134 17.28 16.12 3.04
C ALA A 134 17.32 15.67 4.51
N GLY A 135 18.50 15.27 5.01
CA GLY A 135 18.71 14.91 6.42
C GLY A 135 18.21 13.53 6.80
N LEU A 136 18.01 12.65 5.80
CA LEU A 136 17.58 11.28 6.06
C LEU A 136 18.75 10.42 6.55
N ASP A 137 18.52 9.59 7.55
CA ASP A 137 19.45 8.59 8.00
C ASP A 137 19.59 7.42 6.98
N PRO A 138 20.54 6.48 7.16
CA PRO A 138 20.73 5.38 6.22
C PRO A 138 19.48 4.49 6.02
N PHE A 139 18.67 4.28 7.06
CA PHE A 139 17.43 3.48 6.96
C PHE A 139 16.33 4.25 6.26
N GLU A 140 16.18 5.53 6.55
CA GLU A 140 15.25 6.42 5.86
C GLU A 140 15.62 6.58 4.38
N ALA A 141 16.92 6.67 4.08
CA ALA A 141 17.43 6.60 2.71
C ALA A 141 17.08 5.25 2.05
N GLY A 142 17.18 4.15 2.81
CA GLY A 142 16.74 2.82 2.39
C GLY A 142 15.24 2.78 2.05
N ASP A 143 14.40 3.46 2.83
CA ASP A 143 12.96 3.55 2.54
C ASP A 143 12.67 4.34 1.25
N VAL A 144 13.48 5.37 0.92
CA VAL A 144 13.35 6.03 -0.40
C VAL A 144 13.60 5.04 -1.54
N TRP A 145 14.65 4.22 -1.44
CA TRP A 145 14.95 3.19 -2.43
C TRP A 145 13.88 2.08 -2.44
N ALA A 146 13.32 1.71 -1.28
CA ALA A 146 12.23 0.75 -1.19
C ALA A 146 10.95 1.26 -1.86
N ARG A 147 10.61 2.54 -1.66
CA ARG A 147 9.46 3.18 -2.34
C ARG A 147 9.68 3.25 -3.85
N LEU A 148 10.90 3.58 -4.29
CA LEU A 148 11.24 3.56 -5.70
C LEU A 148 11.15 2.14 -6.27
N ALA A 149 11.63 1.12 -5.55
CA ALA A 149 11.51 -0.28 -5.94
C ALA A 149 10.05 -0.75 -6.01
N ALA A 150 9.18 -0.22 -5.14
CA ALA A 150 7.74 -0.47 -5.20
C ALA A 150 7.09 0.18 -6.45
N LEU A 151 7.56 1.37 -6.83
CA LEU A 151 7.11 2.07 -8.05
C LEU A 151 7.74 1.50 -9.33
N ARG A 152 8.83 0.76 -9.22
CA ARG A 152 9.60 0.14 -10.31
C ARG A 152 10.08 -1.24 -9.86
N PRO A 153 9.18 -2.24 -9.75
CA PRO A 153 9.55 -3.57 -9.29
C PRO A 153 10.53 -4.22 -10.28
N PRO A 154 11.62 -4.83 -9.79
CA PRO A 154 12.57 -5.52 -10.65
C PRO A 154 11.95 -6.81 -11.21
N VAL A 155 12.19 -7.06 -12.50
CA VAL A 155 11.76 -8.29 -13.18
C VAL A 155 12.59 -9.50 -12.73
N THR A 156 13.86 -9.27 -12.39
CA THR A 156 14.79 -10.31 -11.89
C THR A 156 15.75 -9.70 -10.87
N SER A 157 16.05 -10.44 -9.80
CA SER A 157 17.10 -10.06 -8.83
C SER A 157 18.36 -10.86 -9.12
N PRO A 158 19.54 -10.23 -9.17
CA PRO A 158 20.80 -10.95 -9.30
C PRO A 158 21.01 -11.87 -8.08
N THR A 159 21.62 -13.02 -8.28
CA THR A 159 21.95 -14.00 -7.23
C THR A 159 23.42 -14.40 -7.28
N GLY A 160 23.92 -14.96 -6.17
CA GLY A 160 25.29 -15.46 -6.10
C GLY A 160 26.36 -14.37 -6.20
N PRO A 161 27.58 -14.68 -6.69
CA PRO A 161 28.73 -13.75 -6.71
C PRO A 161 28.49 -12.44 -7.48
N ALA A 162 27.57 -12.44 -8.45
CA ALA A 162 27.20 -11.24 -9.20
C ALA A 162 26.42 -10.25 -8.31
N LEU A 163 25.58 -10.76 -7.41
CA LEU A 163 24.88 -9.95 -6.41
C LEU A 163 25.85 -9.27 -5.46
N ASP A 164 26.82 -10.01 -4.93
CA ASP A 164 27.82 -9.46 -4.00
C ASP A 164 28.61 -8.31 -4.62
N MET A 165 28.98 -8.44 -5.89
CA MET A 165 29.67 -7.37 -6.62
C MET A 165 28.76 -6.15 -6.82
N ALA A 166 27.51 -6.36 -7.21
CA ALA A 166 26.54 -5.30 -7.42
C ALA A 166 26.21 -4.55 -6.11
N VAL A 167 26.05 -5.28 -5.00
CA VAL A 167 25.82 -4.73 -3.65
C VAL A 167 27.01 -3.88 -3.22
N LYS A 168 28.25 -4.37 -3.41
CA LYS A 168 29.47 -3.60 -3.10
C LYS A 168 29.58 -2.33 -3.94
N ALA A 169 29.26 -2.41 -5.24
CA ALA A 169 29.27 -1.26 -6.14
C ALA A 169 28.18 -0.23 -5.73
N MET A 170 26.97 -0.66 -5.47
CA MET A 170 25.86 0.20 -5.04
C MET A 170 26.15 0.87 -3.70
N ARG A 171 26.69 0.13 -2.72
CA ARG A 171 27.10 0.69 -1.41
C ARG A 171 28.15 1.78 -1.57
N ARG A 172 29.11 1.62 -2.48
CA ARG A 172 30.11 2.66 -2.80
C ARG A 172 29.45 3.91 -3.39
N LEU A 173 28.53 3.76 -4.33
CA LEU A 173 27.80 4.88 -4.93
C LEU A 173 26.96 5.64 -3.90
N LEU A 174 26.21 4.93 -3.05
CA LEU A 174 25.37 5.55 -2.04
C LEU A 174 26.17 6.35 -0.99
N ASN A 175 27.39 5.91 -0.68
CA ASN A 175 28.27 6.56 0.30
C ASN A 175 29.28 7.55 -0.32
N ALA A 176 29.35 7.63 -1.64
CA ALA A 176 30.30 8.51 -2.29
C ALA A 176 29.91 9.99 -2.17
N ASP A 177 30.93 10.85 -1.99
CA ASP A 177 30.76 12.30 -2.11
C ASP A 177 30.77 12.70 -3.59
N ALA A 178 29.62 13.06 -4.12
CA ALA A 178 29.48 13.44 -5.51
C ALA A 178 30.32 14.66 -5.90
N ALA A 179 30.60 15.58 -4.95
CA ALA A 179 31.44 16.75 -5.19
C ALA A 179 32.93 16.39 -5.39
N ARG A 180 33.37 15.22 -4.91
CA ARG A 180 34.76 14.75 -5.03
C ARG A 180 34.98 13.77 -6.19
N ARG A 181 34.07 13.72 -7.15
CA ARG A 181 34.20 12.87 -8.32
C ARG A 181 35.44 13.26 -9.13
N PRO A 182 36.35 12.30 -9.49
CA PRO A 182 37.51 12.60 -10.32
C PRO A 182 37.06 12.95 -11.75
N ASN A 183 37.69 13.98 -12.34
CA ASN A 183 37.44 14.46 -13.70
C ASN A 183 35.96 14.69 -13.99
N PRO A 184 35.26 15.57 -13.25
CA PRO A 184 33.84 15.82 -13.47
C PRO A 184 33.61 16.54 -14.80
N GLU A 185 32.47 16.30 -15.42
CA GLU A 185 31.96 17.06 -16.56
C GLU A 185 31.78 18.54 -16.18
N PRO A 186 31.81 19.49 -17.12
CA PRO A 186 31.76 20.93 -16.83
C PRO A 186 30.56 21.36 -15.95
N ASP A 187 29.41 20.74 -16.14
CA ASP A 187 28.18 21.07 -15.41
C ASP A 187 27.95 20.22 -14.16
N TRP A 188 28.90 19.33 -13.81
CA TRP A 188 28.73 18.39 -12.70
C TRP A 188 28.55 19.08 -11.34
N ALA A 189 29.38 20.09 -11.07
CA ALA A 189 29.36 20.81 -9.80
C ALA A 189 28.00 21.51 -9.57
N SER A 190 27.47 22.17 -10.60
CA SER A 190 26.16 22.84 -10.53
C SER A 190 24.99 21.87 -10.37
N ARG A 191 25.07 20.67 -10.96
CA ARG A 191 24.09 19.60 -10.74
C ARG A 191 24.11 19.09 -9.30
N VAL A 192 25.32 18.81 -8.76
CA VAL A 192 25.50 18.37 -7.37
C VAL A 192 24.93 19.42 -6.41
N GLU A 193 25.21 20.69 -6.65
CA GLU A 193 24.68 21.81 -5.86
C GLU A 193 23.14 21.88 -5.94
N ALA A 194 22.56 21.78 -7.12
CA ALA A 194 21.11 21.81 -7.30
C ALA A 194 20.39 20.66 -6.59
N PHE A 195 20.94 19.44 -6.64
CA PHE A 195 20.36 18.30 -5.92
C PHE A 195 20.56 18.43 -4.41
N ALA A 196 21.68 18.96 -3.94
CA ALA A 196 21.91 19.22 -2.53
C ALA A 196 20.97 20.30 -1.99
N ASP A 197 20.83 21.43 -2.70
CA ASP A 197 19.90 22.51 -2.34
C ASP A 197 18.45 22.01 -2.36
N GLY A 198 18.08 21.26 -3.39
CA GLY A 198 16.76 20.62 -3.48
C GLY A 198 16.45 19.77 -2.25
N GLY A 199 17.38 18.93 -1.80
CA GLY A 199 17.24 18.15 -0.57
C GLY A 199 17.06 19.01 0.67
N LEU A 200 17.86 20.06 0.83
CA LEU A 200 17.76 21.00 1.96
C LEU A 200 16.42 21.75 1.99
N ARG A 201 15.93 22.19 0.84
CA ARG A 201 14.65 22.89 0.72
C ARG A 201 13.48 21.97 1.02
N LEU A 202 13.48 20.75 0.48
CA LEU A 202 12.45 19.74 0.80
C LEU A 202 12.43 19.39 2.28
N ARG A 203 13.61 19.30 2.93
CA ARG A 203 13.70 19.11 4.38
C ARG A 203 13.03 20.25 5.15
N ARG A 204 13.26 21.51 4.76
CA ARG A 204 12.64 22.68 5.39
C ARG A 204 11.13 22.63 5.20
N LEU A 205 10.64 22.42 3.98
CA LEU A 205 9.21 22.29 3.70
C LEU A 205 8.55 21.17 4.52
N ALA A 206 9.27 20.06 4.71
CA ALA A 206 8.79 18.97 5.57
C ALA A 206 8.73 19.38 7.05
N ALA A 207 9.76 20.08 7.55
CA ALA A 207 9.82 20.53 8.93
C ALA A 207 8.76 21.62 9.23
N ASP A 208 8.48 22.48 8.25
CA ASP A 208 7.51 23.58 8.35
C ASP A 208 6.07 23.10 8.09
N GLY A 209 5.87 21.82 7.74
CA GLY A 209 4.54 21.24 7.47
C GLY A 209 3.95 21.61 6.12
N HIS A 210 4.74 22.12 5.18
CA HIS A 210 4.31 22.54 3.85
C HIS A 210 4.31 21.40 2.81
N LEU A 211 4.86 20.21 3.15
CA LEU A 211 4.72 19.05 2.28
C LEU A 211 3.37 18.36 2.50
N ILE A 212 2.57 18.28 1.44
CA ILE A 212 1.29 17.52 1.44
C ILE A 212 1.49 16.02 1.26
N ARG A 213 2.73 15.60 1.02
CA ARG A 213 3.14 14.19 0.87
C ARG A 213 4.44 13.95 1.64
N GLY A 214 4.60 12.76 2.23
CA GLY A 214 5.80 12.47 3.03
C GLY A 214 7.11 12.62 2.26
N LEU A 215 8.13 13.25 2.89
CA LEU A 215 9.42 13.59 2.29
C LEU A 215 10.08 12.42 1.53
N ARG A 216 10.07 11.22 2.09
CA ARG A 216 10.63 10.01 1.45
C ARG A 216 9.90 9.62 0.17
N ALA A 217 8.60 9.81 0.10
CA ALA A 217 7.81 9.56 -1.11
C ALA A 217 8.08 10.62 -2.20
N VAL A 218 8.29 11.88 -1.81
CA VAL A 218 8.69 12.96 -2.71
C VAL A 218 10.07 12.69 -3.31
N LEU A 219 11.05 12.30 -2.49
CA LEU A 219 12.39 11.94 -2.94
C LEU A 219 12.41 10.72 -3.88
N ALA A 220 11.58 9.71 -3.61
CA ALA A 220 11.43 8.57 -4.52
C ALA A 220 10.84 9.00 -5.88
N HIS A 221 9.94 9.98 -5.89
CA HIS A 221 9.39 10.53 -7.11
C HIS A 221 10.44 11.32 -7.92
N HIS A 222 11.27 12.12 -7.26
CA HIS A 222 12.43 12.76 -7.87
C HIS A 222 13.38 11.75 -8.55
N ALA A 223 13.55 10.56 -7.95
CA ALA A 223 14.41 9.52 -8.51
C ALA A 223 13.88 9.00 -9.86
N ILE A 224 12.58 8.79 -10.01
CA ILE A 224 11.97 8.40 -11.29
C ILE A 224 12.27 9.42 -12.37
N PHE A 225 12.10 10.70 -12.06
CA PHE A 225 12.33 11.79 -13.02
C PHE A 225 13.81 11.95 -13.39
N ALA A 226 14.73 11.77 -12.45
CA ALA A 226 16.17 11.80 -12.73
C ALA A 226 16.59 10.65 -13.66
N PHE A 227 16.15 9.43 -13.39
CA PHE A 227 16.42 8.27 -14.24
C PHE A 227 15.80 8.43 -15.65
N ASN A 228 14.57 8.94 -15.73
CA ASN A 228 13.93 9.18 -17.03
C ASN A 228 14.67 10.22 -17.85
N ARG A 229 15.19 11.30 -17.25
CA ARG A 229 16.00 12.30 -17.97
C ARG A 229 17.33 11.71 -18.43
N ALA A 230 17.99 10.94 -17.59
CA ALA A 230 19.22 10.24 -17.94
C ALA A 230 19.04 9.12 -19.00
N GLY A 231 17.80 8.80 -19.37
CA GLY A 231 17.49 7.74 -20.33
C GLY A 231 17.75 6.34 -19.80
N VAL A 232 17.74 6.15 -18.48
CA VAL A 232 17.92 4.83 -17.85
C VAL A 232 16.69 3.97 -18.14
N PRO A 233 16.85 2.78 -18.75
CA PRO A 233 15.73 1.89 -19.03
C PRO A 233 14.98 1.48 -17.76
N ALA A 234 13.66 1.25 -17.86
CA ALA A 234 12.82 0.91 -16.72
C ALA A 234 13.32 -0.31 -15.93
N ALA A 235 13.81 -1.34 -16.62
CA ALA A 235 14.39 -2.53 -15.99
C ALA A 235 15.66 -2.20 -15.16
N GLU A 236 16.51 -1.28 -15.65
CA GLU A 236 17.69 -0.83 -14.92
C GLU A 236 17.35 0.07 -13.74
N GLN A 237 16.29 0.90 -13.87
CA GLN A 237 15.73 1.68 -12.75
C GLN A 237 15.27 0.74 -11.63
N ALA A 238 14.51 -0.28 -11.99
CA ALA A 238 14.01 -1.30 -11.08
C ALA A 238 15.13 -2.06 -10.35
N ALA A 239 16.12 -2.55 -11.10
CA ALA A 239 17.30 -3.23 -10.53
C ALA A 239 18.09 -2.32 -9.58
N THR A 240 18.26 -1.05 -9.95
CA THR A 240 18.97 -0.05 -9.14
C THR A 240 18.22 0.26 -7.84
N ALA A 241 16.90 0.42 -7.92
CA ALA A 241 16.05 0.65 -6.77
C ALA A 241 16.08 -0.54 -5.80
N TRP A 242 15.97 -1.76 -6.33
CA TRP A 242 16.07 -2.98 -5.55
C TRP A 242 17.44 -3.12 -4.86
N LEU A 243 18.54 -2.85 -5.57
CA LEU A 243 19.91 -2.85 -5.01
C LEU A 243 20.06 -1.80 -3.91
N GLY A 244 19.51 -0.59 -4.09
CA GLY A 244 19.55 0.46 -3.08
C GLY A 244 18.83 0.05 -1.80
N ARG A 245 17.63 -0.52 -1.93
CA ARG A 245 16.90 -1.12 -0.82
C ARG A 245 17.68 -2.26 -0.16
N HIS A 246 18.22 -3.17 -0.97
CA HIS A 246 18.96 -4.34 -0.47
C HIS A 246 20.21 -3.91 0.32
N VAL A 247 20.99 -2.93 -0.17
CA VAL A 247 22.17 -2.39 0.53
C VAL A 247 21.80 -1.77 1.87
N ALA A 248 20.64 -1.10 1.96
CA ALA A 248 20.23 -0.41 3.18
C ALA A 248 19.71 -1.38 4.28
N PHE A 249 19.07 -2.49 3.88
CA PHE A 249 18.38 -3.39 4.81
C PHE A 249 19.02 -4.78 4.96
N SER A 250 20.13 -5.08 4.27
CA SER A 250 20.88 -6.32 4.49
C SER A 250 21.83 -6.15 5.68
N GLU A 251 21.69 -6.98 6.69
CA GLU A 251 22.65 -7.07 7.79
C GLU A 251 24.02 -7.57 7.28
N GLY A 252 25.08 -6.80 7.50
CA GLY A 252 26.43 -7.24 7.20
C GLY A 252 27.46 -6.12 7.19
N GLU A 253 28.24 -6.03 8.27
CA GLU A 253 29.48 -5.26 8.48
C GLU A 253 29.35 -3.72 8.51
N THR A 254 29.47 -3.18 9.71
CA THR A 254 29.79 -1.75 9.95
C THR A 254 31.02 -1.34 9.17
N PRO A 255 31.03 -0.19 8.47
CA PRO A 255 32.22 0.28 7.76
C PRO A 255 33.29 0.68 8.76
N ASP A 256 34.46 0.07 8.65
CA ASP A 256 35.68 0.61 9.27
C ASP A 256 36.04 1.95 8.62
N VAL A 257 35.96 3.02 9.39
CA VAL A 257 36.15 4.41 8.96
C VAL A 257 37.64 4.76 8.84
N SER A 258 38.57 3.80 8.90
CA SER A 258 40.00 4.05 8.99
C SER A 258 40.86 3.58 7.81
N ALA A 259 40.43 3.73 6.56
CA ALA A 259 41.35 3.47 5.43
C ALA A 259 41.26 4.54 4.35
N HIS A 260 42.01 5.60 4.54
CA HIS A 260 42.42 6.50 3.45
C HIS A 260 43.35 5.77 2.50
N ARG A 261 42.87 5.29 1.36
CA ARG A 261 43.70 4.90 0.24
C ARG A 261 43.11 5.40 -1.07
N ALA A 262 43.99 5.97 -1.93
CA ALA A 262 43.66 6.58 -3.20
C ALA A 262 42.83 5.66 -4.12
N PRO A 263 41.92 6.22 -4.95
CA PRO A 263 41.03 5.42 -5.78
C PRO A 263 41.74 4.83 -6.97
N HIS A 264 41.76 3.50 -7.04
CA HIS A 264 41.94 2.82 -8.33
C HIS A 264 40.63 2.97 -9.14
N PRO A 265 40.69 3.05 -10.48
CA PRO A 265 39.49 3.10 -11.33
C PRO A 265 38.64 1.86 -11.03
N GLY A 266 37.43 2.09 -10.52
CA GLY A 266 36.50 1.04 -10.16
C GLY A 266 36.06 0.25 -11.40
N PRO A 267 35.78 -1.05 -11.25
CA PRO A 267 35.20 -1.81 -12.33
C PRO A 267 33.82 -1.27 -12.61
N THR A 268 33.56 -0.90 -13.85
CA THR A 268 32.24 -0.65 -14.42
C THR A 268 31.35 -1.87 -14.11
N LEU A 269 30.14 -1.65 -13.61
CA LEU A 269 29.17 -2.73 -13.51
C LEU A 269 29.00 -3.34 -14.90
N ALA A 270 29.38 -4.62 -15.05
CA ALA A 270 29.33 -5.31 -16.32
C ALA A 270 27.92 -5.14 -16.91
N ARG A 271 27.86 -4.70 -18.16
CA ARG A 271 26.65 -4.63 -18.96
C ARG A 271 26.08 -6.03 -19.03
N MET A 272 25.02 -6.28 -18.26
CA MET A 272 24.20 -7.47 -18.48
C MET A 272 23.38 -7.22 -19.75
N GLU A 273 23.95 -7.60 -20.88
CA GLU A 273 23.17 -7.76 -22.11
C GLU A 273 22.32 -9.02 -21.95
N THR A 274 21.20 -8.89 -21.27
CA THR A 274 20.11 -9.82 -21.43
C THR A 274 19.24 -9.22 -22.52
N THR A 275 19.29 -9.81 -23.69
CA THR A 275 18.31 -9.59 -24.75
C THR A 275 16.99 -10.12 -24.21
N VAL A 276 16.27 -9.30 -23.47
CA VAL A 276 14.89 -9.59 -23.09
C VAL A 276 14.06 -9.23 -24.32
N THR A 277 13.75 -10.24 -25.12
CA THR A 277 12.50 -10.19 -25.87
C THR A 277 11.43 -9.87 -24.86
N LEU A 278 10.72 -8.77 -25.04
CA LEU A 278 9.51 -8.42 -24.30
C LEU A 278 8.47 -9.51 -24.63
N ASP A 279 8.58 -10.63 -23.94
CA ASP A 279 7.52 -11.59 -23.86
C ASP A 279 6.48 -10.96 -22.94
N SER A 280 5.30 -10.66 -23.48
CA SER A 280 4.15 -10.15 -22.76
C SER A 280 3.52 -11.22 -21.85
N SER A 281 4.28 -12.24 -21.46
CA SER A 281 3.81 -13.33 -20.63
C SER A 281 3.62 -12.87 -19.19
N SER A 282 2.50 -13.26 -18.59
CA SER A 282 2.18 -13.06 -17.17
C SER A 282 3.06 -13.85 -16.21
N ALA A 283 3.92 -14.72 -16.70
CA ALA A 283 4.72 -15.62 -15.89
C ALA A 283 5.63 -14.89 -14.89
N ALA A 284 6.38 -13.86 -15.33
CA ALA A 284 7.30 -13.14 -14.48
C ALA A 284 6.61 -12.37 -13.34
N PRO A 285 5.56 -11.53 -13.57
CA PRO A 285 4.87 -10.85 -12.48
C PRO A 285 4.13 -11.82 -11.54
N ARG A 286 3.63 -12.95 -12.04
CA ARG A 286 2.99 -13.99 -11.24
C ARG A 286 3.97 -14.68 -10.31
N GLU A 287 5.14 -15.10 -10.80
CA GLU A 287 6.20 -15.70 -9.98
C GLU A 287 6.73 -14.69 -8.95
N ALA A 288 6.96 -13.44 -9.34
CA ALA A 288 7.38 -12.39 -8.45
C ALA A 288 6.35 -12.11 -7.33
N LEU A 289 5.06 -12.23 -7.61
CA LEU A 289 4.01 -12.15 -6.60
C LEU A 289 4.13 -13.30 -5.60
N ALA A 290 4.20 -14.54 -6.06
CA ALA A 290 4.32 -15.71 -5.19
C ALA A 290 5.57 -15.63 -4.32
N ASP A 291 6.72 -15.23 -4.89
CA ASP A 291 7.98 -15.08 -4.15
C ASP A 291 7.89 -14.00 -3.07
N ARG A 292 7.22 -12.86 -3.34
CA ARG A 292 6.98 -11.82 -2.32
C ARG A 292 6.13 -12.34 -1.17
N LEU A 293 5.06 -13.08 -1.47
CA LEU A 293 4.16 -13.63 -0.47
C LEU A 293 4.84 -14.70 0.39
N VAL A 294 5.73 -15.52 -0.20
CA VAL A 294 6.58 -16.46 0.55
C VAL A 294 7.56 -15.71 1.44
N ALA A 295 8.26 -14.71 0.90
CA ALA A 295 9.24 -13.93 1.65
C ALA A 295 8.63 -13.14 2.81
N SER A 296 7.36 -12.71 2.69
CA SER A 296 6.60 -12.03 3.75
C SER A 296 5.89 -12.98 4.72
N GLY A 297 5.97 -14.30 4.51
CA GLY A 297 5.36 -15.32 5.38
C GLY A 297 3.86 -15.54 5.15
N HIS A 298 3.24 -14.89 4.15
CA HIS A 298 1.82 -15.10 3.84
C HIS A 298 1.56 -16.41 3.09
N LEU A 299 2.58 -16.97 2.42
CA LEU A 299 2.54 -18.27 1.77
C LEU A 299 3.61 -19.19 2.34
N HIS A 300 3.21 -20.40 2.75
CA HIS A 300 4.11 -21.41 3.30
C HIS A 300 3.77 -22.83 2.86
N THR A 301 2.53 -23.13 2.49
CA THR A 301 2.10 -24.44 2.02
C THR A 301 2.45 -24.64 0.54
N PRO A 302 3.23 -25.67 0.16
CA PRO A 302 3.66 -25.86 -1.22
C PRO A 302 2.53 -25.86 -2.25
N ALA A 303 1.37 -26.47 -1.96
CA ALA A 303 0.22 -26.49 -2.86
C ALA A 303 -0.37 -25.09 -3.08
N VAL A 304 -0.43 -24.25 -2.03
CA VAL A 304 -0.93 -22.86 -2.15
C VAL A 304 0.07 -22.00 -2.94
N ILE A 305 1.37 -22.16 -2.69
CA ILE A 305 2.43 -21.51 -3.47
C ILE A 305 2.31 -21.87 -4.95
N ASP A 306 2.12 -23.17 -5.27
CA ASP A 306 1.97 -23.64 -6.66
C ASP A 306 0.70 -23.09 -7.30
N ALA A 307 -0.41 -23.02 -6.58
CA ALA A 307 -1.65 -22.42 -7.07
C ALA A 307 -1.44 -20.95 -7.48
N PHE A 308 -0.73 -20.14 -6.67
CA PHE A 308 -0.38 -18.77 -7.02
C PHE A 308 0.57 -18.68 -8.22
N ARG A 309 1.56 -19.58 -8.32
CA ARG A 309 2.52 -19.62 -9.42
C ARG A 309 1.93 -20.07 -10.76
N THR A 310 0.79 -20.72 -10.73
CA THR A 310 0.16 -21.29 -11.91
C THR A 310 -1.18 -20.65 -12.29
N THR A 311 -1.71 -19.71 -11.49
CA THR A 311 -2.96 -19.00 -11.77
C THR A 311 -2.70 -17.58 -12.22
N ASP A 312 -3.13 -17.23 -13.41
CA ASP A 312 -2.98 -15.92 -14.01
C ASP A 312 -4.02 -14.94 -13.43
N ARG A 313 -3.63 -14.16 -12.41
CA ARG A 313 -4.54 -13.22 -11.71
C ARG A 313 -5.15 -12.18 -12.66
N HIS A 314 -4.39 -11.71 -13.65
CA HIS A 314 -4.85 -10.71 -14.62
C HIS A 314 -5.99 -11.22 -15.53
N GLU A 315 -6.11 -12.53 -15.75
CA GLU A 315 -7.22 -13.13 -16.52
C GLU A 315 -8.57 -12.95 -15.81
N PHE A 316 -8.55 -12.72 -14.49
CA PHE A 316 -9.73 -12.40 -13.68
C PHE A 316 -9.95 -10.89 -13.53
N LEU A 317 -9.16 -10.06 -14.20
CA LEU A 317 -9.16 -8.60 -14.11
C LEU A 317 -9.23 -7.96 -15.51
N PRO A 318 -10.26 -8.22 -16.29
CA PRO A 318 -10.36 -7.68 -17.65
C PRO A 318 -10.33 -6.14 -17.62
N GLY A 319 -9.43 -5.56 -18.42
CA GLY A 319 -9.26 -4.10 -18.52
C GLY A 319 -8.30 -3.48 -17.48
N VAL A 320 -7.77 -4.27 -16.56
CA VAL A 320 -6.72 -3.85 -15.63
C VAL A 320 -5.36 -4.16 -16.22
N ASP A 321 -4.43 -3.22 -16.18
CA ASP A 321 -3.06 -3.47 -16.67
C ASP A 321 -2.33 -4.52 -15.82
N LEU A 322 -1.38 -5.20 -16.45
CA LEU A 322 -0.67 -6.33 -15.86
C LEU A 322 0.07 -5.94 -14.56
N GLU A 323 0.63 -4.74 -14.48
CA GLU A 323 1.33 -4.24 -13.29
C GLU A 323 0.34 -4.08 -12.13
N SER A 324 -0.79 -3.44 -12.36
CA SER A 324 -1.84 -3.22 -11.35
C SER A 324 -2.47 -4.53 -10.89
N ALA A 325 -2.65 -5.52 -11.77
CA ALA A 325 -3.19 -6.82 -11.43
C ALA A 325 -2.34 -7.60 -10.41
N TYR A 326 -1.01 -7.38 -10.41
CA TYR A 326 -0.08 -8.10 -9.53
C TYR A 326 0.51 -7.25 -8.38
N LYS A 327 -0.03 -6.04 -8.15
CA LYS A 327 0.31 -5.22 -6.96
C LYS A 327 -0.26 -5.82 -5.67
N GLU A 328 0.35 -5.45 -4.54
CA GLU A 328 -0.13 -5.80 -3.19
C GLU A 328 -1.24 -4.83 -2.74
N ASP A 329 -2.28 -4.74 -3.58
CA ASP A 329 -3.44 -3.89 -3.36
C ASP A 329 -4.73 -4.63 -3.71
N ALA A 330 -5.83 -4.24 -3.08
CA ALA A 330 -7.16 -4.65 -3.53
C ALA A 330 -7.52 -3.93 -4.83
N VAL A 331 -8.04 -4.67 -5.80
CA VAL A 331 -8.49 -4.10 -7.08
C VAL A 331 -10.01 -3.94 -7.06
N PRO A 332 -10.53 -2.68 -7.07
CA PRO A 332 -11.97 -2.44 -7.12
C PRO A 332 -12.61 -3.05 -8.38
N ILE A 333 -13.74 -3.74 -8.21
CA ILE A 333 -14.52 -4.34 -9.31
C ILE A 333 -15.86 -3.66 -9.47
N LYS A 334 -16.51 -3.31 -8.35
CA LYS A 334 -17.84 -2.70 -8.37
C LYS A 334 -17.99 -1.65 -7.28
N HIS A 335 -18.64 -0.55 -7.63
CA HIS A 335 -19.02 0.51 -6.70
C HIS A 335 -20.55 0.62 -6.66
N ASP A 336 -21.11 1.11 -5.57
CA ASP A 336 -22.51 1.47 -5.47
C ASP A 336 -22.80 2.85 -6.07
N GLU A 337 -24.05 3.31 -5.91
CA GLU A 337 -24.51 4.61 -6.42
C GLU A 337 -23.83 5.80 -5.73
N ASP A 338 -23.32 5.62 -4.53
CA ASP A 338 -22.59 6.62 -3.74
C ASP A 338 -21.08 6.60 -4.03
N GLY A 339 -20.60 5.71 -4.93
CA GLY A 339 -19.21 5.53 -5.30
C GLY A 339 -18.39 4.68 -4.30
N GLU A 340 -19.07 3.99 -3.35
CA GLU A 340 -18.42 3.11 -2.40
C GLU A 340 -18.10 1.75 -3.02
N MET A 341 -16.91 1.25 -2.75
CA MET A 341 -16.47 -0.05 -3.24
C MET A 341 -17.26 -1.18 -2.56
N ILE A 342 -18.07 -1.89 -3.34
CA ILE A 342 -18.91 -3.00 -2.88
C ILE A 342 -18.48 -4.37 -3.40
N SER A 343 -17.47 -4.44 -4.26
CA SER A 343 -16.77 -5.67 -4.65
C SER A 343 -15.36 -5.36 -5.10
N CYS A 344 -14.41 -6.22 -4.74
CA CYS A 344 -13.02 -6.13 -5.18
C CYS A 344 -12.40 -7.53 -5.31
N ILE A 345 -11.31 -7.64 -6.05
CA ILE A 345 -10.35 -8.70 -5.80
C ILE A 345 -9.45 -8.24 -4.65
N SER A 346 -9.44 -8.97 -3.55
CA SER A 346 -8.64 -8.67 -2.37
C SER A 346 -7.14 -8.59 -2.68
N ALA A 347 -6.39 -7.86 -1.83
CA ALA A 347 -4.93 -7.83 -1.91
C ALA A 347 -4.37 -9.27 -1.87
N PRO A 348 -3.31 -9.58 -2.63
CA PRO A 348 -2.77 -10.92 -2.70
C PRO A 348 -2.39 -11.55 -1.36
N SER A 349 -1.85 -10.78 -0.41
CA SER A 349 -1.54 -11.25 0.95
C SER A 349 -2.78 -11.72 1.70
N ILE A 350 -3.91 -11.02 1.56
CA ILE A 350 -5.19 -11.40 2.18
C ILE A 350 -5.72 -12.71 1.59
N VAL A 351 -5.67 -12.86 0.25
CA VAL A 351 -6.05 -14.11 -0.42
C VAL A 351 -5.17 -15.26 0.05
N ALA A 352 -3.84 -15.05 0.08
CA ALA A 352 -2.87 -16.05 0.53
C ALA A 352 -3.14 -16.49 1.97
N THR A 353 -3.27 -15.55 2.89
CA THR A 353 -3.56 -15.81 4.31
C THR A 353 -4.83 -16.65 4.47
N GLN A 354 -5.91 -16.31 3.77
CA GLN A 354 -7.16 -17.06 3.87
C GLN A 354 -7.07 -18.48 3.27
N LEU A 355 -6.34 -18.68 2.17
CA LEU A 355 -6.14 -20.02 1.61
C LEU A 355 -5.28 -20.90 2.53
N GLU A 356 -4.28 -20.32 3.20
CA GLU A 356 -3.50 -21.01 4.23
C GLU A 356 -4.37 -21.37 5.45
N GLN A 357 -5.23 -20.43 5.91
CA GLN A 357 -6.19 -20.68 6.98
C GLN A 357 -7.15 -21.80 6.64
N LEU A 358 -7.64 -21.84 5.39
CA LEU A 358 -8.64 -22.82 4.95
C LEU A 358 -8.08 -24.24 4.91
N GLY A 359 -6.85 -24.40 4.45
CA GLY A 359 -6.19 -25.71 4.35
C GLY A 359 -6.98 -26.67 3.45
N ALA A 360 -7.40 -26.20 2.27
CA ALA A 360 -8.06 -27.05 1.28
C ALA A 360 -7.12 -28.14 0.77
N GLN A 361 -7.67 -29.35 0.50
CA GLN A 361 -6.92 -30.52 0.08
C GLN A 361 -7.54 -31.13 -1.19
N PRO A 362 -6.79 -31.86 -1.99
CA PRO A 362 -7.34 -32.63 -3.12
C PRO A 362 -8.54 -33.49 -2.68
N GLY A 363 -9.59 -33.45 -3.48
CA GLY A 363 -10.84 -34.18 -3.23
C GLY A 363 -11.85 -33.44 -2.36
N HIS A 364 -11.50 -32.31 -1.75
CA HIS A 364 -12.46 -31.54 -0.94
C HIS A 364 -13.58 -30.90 -1.76
N THR A 365 -14.76 -30.86 -1.20
CA THR A 365 -15.88 -30.01 -1.64
C THR A 365 -15.85 -28.70 -0.85
N VAL A 366 -15.74 -27.56 -1.56
CA VAL A 366 -15.56 -26.24 -0.96
C VAL A 366 -16.72 -25.34 -1.34
N LEU A 367 -17.23 -24.57 -0.36
CA LEU A 367 -18.13 -23.44 -0.57
C LEU A 367 -17.37 -22.14 -0.33
N GLU A 368 -17.42 -21.22 -1.28
CA GLU A 368 -16.95 -19.85 -1.15
C GLU A 368 -18.12 -18.87 -1.19
N ALA A 369 -18.17 -17.93 -0.26
CA ALA A 369 -19.10 -16.80 -0.25
C ALA A 369 -18.37 -15.50 -0.60
N GLY A 370 -18.75 -14.90 -1.76
CA GLY A 370 -18.11 -13.75 -2.37
C GLY A 370 -17.28 -14.11 -3.60
N ALA A 371 -17.95 -14.38 -4.73
CA ALA A 371 -17.31 -14.82 -5.97
C ALA A 371 -16.48 -13.70 -6.63
N ALA A 372 -16.95 -12.46 -6.55
CA ALA A 372 -16.41 -11.32 -7.28
C ALA A 372 -16.11 -11.69 -8.75
N THR A 373 -14.84 -11.79 -9.15
CA THR A 373 -14.43 -12.16 -10.51
C THR A 373 -14.06 -13.64 -10.67
N GLY A 374 -14.10 -14.44 -9.60
CA GLY A 374 -13.75 -15.86 -9.59
C GLY A 374 -12.28 -16.19 -9.33
N TYR A 375 -11.44 -15.21 -9.03
CA TYR A 375 -9.99 -15.44 -8.84
C TYR A 375 -9.69 -16.38 -7.67
N ASN A 376 -10.26 -16.12 -6.47
CA ASN A 376 -10.04 -16.99 -5.31
C ASN A 376 -10.63 -18.39 -5.55
N ALA A 377 -11.82 -18.47 -6.15
CA ALA A 377 -12.42 -19.75 -6.57
C ALA A 377 -11.53 -20.54 -7.55
N GLY A 378 -10.88 -19.85 -8.49
CA GLY A 378 -9.92 -20.47 -9.42
C GLY A 378 -8.70 -21.05 -8.71
N LEU A 379 -8.15 -20.35 -7.69
CA LEU A 379 -7.09 -20.87 -6.82
C LEU A 379 -7.55 -22.09 -6.04
N LEU A 380 -8.75 -22.01 -5.44
CA LEU A 380 -9.37 -23.14 -4.71
C LEU A 380 -9.57 -24.36 -5.62
N GLY A 381 -10.02 -24.15 -6.88
CA GLY A 381 -10.18 -25.20 -7.85
C GLY A 381 -8.91 -26.01 -8.08
N LYS A 382 -7.74 -25.35 -8.11
CA LYS A 382 -6.44 -26.02 -8.19
C LYS A 382 -6.09 -26.79 -6.93
N LEU A 383 -6.36 -26.22 -5.77
CA LEU A 383 -6.05 -26.85 -4.47
C LEU A 383 -6.85 -28.12 -4.22
N VAL A 384 -8.11 -28.17 -4.69
CA VAL A 384 -8.97 -29.34 -4.50
C VAL A 384 -8.85 -30.39 -5.61
N ALA A 385 -8.16 -30.09 -6.69
CA ALA A 385 -7.91 -31.04 -7.76
C ALA A 385 -6.82 -32.06 -7.33
N PRO A 386 -6.91 -33.34 -7.79
CA PRO A 386 -8.04 -33.91 -8.51
C PRO A 386 -9.20 -34.33 -7.58
N GLY A 387 -10.40 -34.40 -8.14
CA GLY A 387 -11.57 -35.03 -7.53
C GLY A 387 -12.41 -34.12 -6.62
N GLY A 388 -11.92 -32.92 -6.29
CA GLY A 388 -12.67 -31.93 -5.52
C GLY A 388 -13.45 -30.96 -6.39
N HIS A 389 -14.38 -30.23 -5.77
CA HIS A 389 -15.24 -29.23 -6.43
C HIS A 389 -15.37 -27.96 -5.59
N VAL A 390 -15.46 -26.81 -6.25
CA VAL A 390 -15.67 -25.50 -5.61
C VAL A 390 -16.99 -24.89 -6.07
N TRP A 391 -17.83 -24.55 -5.13
CA TRP A 391 -19.02 -23.76 -5.34
C TRP A 391 -18.75 -22.34 -4.84
N THR A 392 -18.82 -21.33 -5.71
CA THR A 392 -18.65 -19.92 -5.34
C THR A 392 -19.96 -19.16 -5.53
N VAL A 393 -20.36 -18.41 -4.50
CA VAL A 393 -21.69 -17.76 -4.44
C VAL A 393 -21.51 -16.25 -4.37
N ASP A 394 -22.28 -15.51 -5.16
CA ASP A 394 -22.40 -14.06 -5.06
C ASP A 394 -23.84 -13.60 -5.19
N VAL A 395 -24.17 -12.45 -4.58
CA VAL A 395 -25.51 -11.86 -4.59
C VAL A 395 -25.78 -10.99 -5.81
N ASP A 396 -24.76 -10.65 -6.57
CA ASP A 396 -24.84 -9.76 -7.72
C ASP A 396 -24.76 -10.56 -9.04
N PRO A 397 -25.82 -10.55 -9.88
CA PRO A 397 -25.89 -11.36 -11.11
C PRO A 397 -24.75 -11.08 -12.10
N ASP A 398 -24.35 -9.83 -12.23
CA ASP A 398 -23.28 -9.40 -13.11
C ASP A 398 -21.90 -9.94 -12.68
N LEU A 399 -21.65 -10.04 -11.36
CA LEU A 399 -20.45 -10.65 -10.82
C LEU A 399 -20.42 -12.16 -11.06
N VAL A 400 -21.57 -12.84 -10.87
CA VAL A 400 -21.69 -14.28 -11.13
C VAL A 400 -21.43 -14.59 -12.61
N GLU A 401 -22.05 -13.83 -13.53
CA GLU A 401 -21.83 -13.99 -14.95
C GLU A 401 -20.35 -13.74 -15.34
N GLY A 402 -19.76 -12.69 -14.78
CA GLY A 402 -18.34 -12.37 -14.98
C GLY A 402 -17.42 -13.49 -14.47
N ALA A 403 -17.68 -14.00 -13.26
CA ALA A 403 -16.92 -15.10 -12.67
C ALA A 403 -17.02 -16.38 -13.50
N GLN A 404 -18.23 -16.77 -13.96
CA GLN A 404 -18.45 -17.93 -14.85
C GLN A 404 -17.63 -17.80 -16.13
N LYS A 405 -17.62 -16.63 -16.74
CA LYS A 405 -16.86 -16.38 -17.97
C LYS A 405 -15.35 -16.50 -17.73
N ASN A 406 -14.83 -15.86 -16.69
CA ASN A 406 -13.40 -15.89 -16.38
C ASN A 406 -12.93 -17.32 -16.01
N LEU A 407 -13.70 -18.05 -15.20
CA LEU A 407 -13.41 -19.44 -14.83
C LEU A 407 -13.37 -20.36 -16.05
N ALA A 408 -14.33 -20.22 -16.97
CA ALA A 408 -14.35 -20.97 -18.22
C ALA A 408 -13.14 -20.64 -19.11
N GLN A 409 -12.73 -19.37 -19.16
CA GLN A 409 -11.57 -18.91 -19.94
C GLN A 409 -10.26 -19.56 -19.47
N VAL A 410 -10.11 -19.74 -18.16
CA VAL A 410 -8.89 -20.35 -17.56
C VAL A 410 -9.01 -21.89 -17.43
N GLY A 411 -10.10 -22.50 -17.88
CA GLY A 411 -10.32 -23.95 -17.84
C GLY A 411 -10.52 -24.51 -16.44
N ALA A 412 -11.13 -23.74 -15.53
CA ALA A 412 -11.43 -24.17 -14.15
C ALA A 412 -12.76 -24.97 -14.09
N ASP A 413 -12.80 -26.15 -14.75
CA ASP A 413 -14.01 -26.96 -14.94
C ASP A 413 -14.60 -27.54 -13.64
N ASN A 414 -13.82 -27.56 -12.56
CA ASN A 414 -14.24 -28.02 -11.23
C ASN A 414 -14.70 -26.86 -10.33
N VAL A 415 -15.02 -25.69 -10.89
CA VAL A 415 -15.51 -24.52 -10.17
C VAL A 415 -16.85 -24.07 -10.75
N THR A 416 -17.87 -23.91 -9.92
CA THR A 416 -19.18 -23.45 -10.34
C THR A 416 -19.59 -22.17 -9.58
N ALA A 417 -19.83 -21.08 -10.31
CA ALA A 417 -20.34 -19.84 -9.73
C ALA A 417 -21.87 -19.81 -9.77
N VAL A 418 -22.48 -19.44 -8.63
CA VAL A 418 -23.93 -19.51 -8.37
C VAL A 418 -24.43 -18.17 -7.85
N LEU A 419 -25.58 -17.71 -8.35
CA LEU A 419 -26.28 -16.55 -7.80
C LEU A 419 -27.03 -16.95 -6.53
N GLY A 420 -26.72 -16.33 -5.40
CA GLY A 420 -27.36 -16.66 -4.14
C GLY A 420 -26.85 -15.84 -2.96
N ASP A 421 -27.42 -16.09 -1.79
CA ASP A 421 -26.97 -15.53 -0.53
C ASP A 421 -25.89 -16.45 0.08
N GLY A 422 -24.65 -15.96 0.17
CA GLY A 422 -23.52 -16.71 0.76
C GLY A 422 -23.76 -17.13 2.23
N ALA A 423 -24.56 -16.36 2.99
CA ALA A 423 -24.93 -16.71 4.36
C ALA A 423 -25.93 -17.87 4.44
N ALA A 424 -26.73 -18.09 3.40
CA ALA A 424 -27.62 -19.25 3.30
C ALA A 424 -26.87 -20.53 2.90
N GLY A 425 -25.75 -20.39 2.22
CA GLY A 425 -24.99 -21.50 1.64
C GLY A 425 -25.70 -22.17 0.47
N LEU A 426 -25.35 -23.44 0.25
CA LEU A 426 -25.94 -24.30 -0.78
C LEU A 426 -26.28 -25.69 -0.19
N PRO A 427 -27.40 -25.81 0.53
CA PRO A 427 -27.74 -27.05 1.24
C PRO A 427 -27.84 -28.28 0.31
N GLU A 428 -28.19 -28.07 -0.97
CA GLU A 428 -28.30 -29.11 -2.00
C GLU A 428 -26.96 -29.71 -2.40
N HIS A 429 -25.86 -29.03 -2.09
CA HIS A 429 -24.49 -29.47 -2.37
C HIS A 429 -23.67 -29.80 -1.13
N ALA A 430 -24.31 -29.69 0.06
CA ALA A 430 -23.70 -30.08 1.34
C ALA A 430 -23.55 -31.63 1.45
N PRO A 431 -22.62 -32.13 2.29
CA PRO A 431 -21.75 -31.38 3.18
C PRO A 431 -20.48 -30.82 2.50
N PHE A 432 -19.96 -29.70 3.01
CA PHE A 432 -18.71 -29.10 2.57
C PHE A 432 -17.56 -29.42 3.53
N ASP A 433 -16.41 -29.81 2.99
CA ASP A 433 -15.19 -30.01 3.79
C ASP A 433 -14.63 -28.68 4.25
N ARG A 434 -14.79 -27.62 3.44
CA ARG A 434 -14.32 -26.27 3.71
C ARG A 434 -15.36 -25.24 3.29
N ILE A 435 -15.54 -24.24 4.14
CA ILE A 435 -16.35 -23.05 3.80
C ILE A 435 -15.47 -21.81 4.01
N GLN A 436 -15.38 -20.95 3.00
CA GLN A 436 -14.62 -19.71 3.04
C GLN A 436 -15.50 -18.51 2.71
N PHE A 437 -15.43 -17.47 3.53
CA PHE A 437 -15.96 -16.15 3.21
C PHE A 437 -14.83 -15.24 2.75
N THR A 438 -15.00 -14.62 1.61
CA THR A 438 -14.14 -13.54 1.10
C THR A 438 -14.80 -12.17 1.29
N VAL A 439 -15.83 -12.12 2.10
CA VAL A 439 -16.58 -10.94 2.55
C VAL A 439 -16.69 -10.94 4.07
N GLY A 440 -16.84 -9.77 4.69
CA GLY A 440 -16.93 -9.61 6.14
C GLY A 440 -18.33 -9.81 6.66
N ALA A 441 -18.50 -10.64 7.67
CA ALA A 441 -19.79 -10.88 8.31
C ALA A 441 -19.90 -10.16 9.66
N GLY A 442 -21.09 -9.68 9.99
CA GLY A 442 -21.41 -9.11 11.30
C GLY A 442 -21.52 -10.15 12.40
N ASP A 443 -21.91 -11.38 12.04
CA ASP A 443 -22.06 -12.53 12.94
C ASP A 443 -21.90 -13.83 12.13
N VAL A 444 -21.94 -14.98 12.80
CA VAL A 444 -21.82 -16.28 12.14
C VAL A 444 -23.17 -16.70 11.51
N PRO A 445 -23.17 -17.10 10.22
CA PRO A 445 -24.35 -17.66 9.59
C PRO A 445 -24.61 -19.09 10.09
N VAL A 446 -25.46 -19.24 11.12
CA VAL A 446 -25.65 -20.50 11.85
C VAL A 446 -26.03 -21.68 10.94
N LYS A 447 -26.88 -21.44 9.92
CA LYS A 447 -27.28 -22.47 8.96
C LYS A 447 -26.12 -23.06 8.13
N LEU A 448 -25.02 -22.34 8.00
CA LEU A 448 -23.82 -22.85 7.34
C LEU A 448 -23.06 -23.87 8.19
N LEU A 449 -23.15 -23.76 9.51
CA LEU A 449 -22.50 -24.70 10.41
C LEU A 449 -23.06 -26.13 10.24
N ASP A 450 -24.33 -26.26 9.85
CA ASP A 450 -25.00 -27.53 9.57
C ASP A 450 -24.61 -28.10 8.18
N GLN A 451 -24.03 -27.28 7.31
CA GLN A 451 -23.56 -27.67 5.98
C GLN A 451 -22.09 -28.13 5.98
N LEU A 452 -21.37 -27.96 7.10
CA LEU A 452 -20.00 -28.45 7.22
C LEU A 452 -19.95 -29.97 7.45
N ALA A 453 -19.04 -30.61 6.76
CA ALA A 453 -18.69 -32.02 7.01
C ALA A 453 -18.12 -32.22 8.41
N PRO A 454 -18.19 -33.43 8.98
CA PRO A 454 -17.44 -33.76 10.19
C PRO A 454 -15.95 -33.51 10.00
N GLY A 455 -15.33 -32.69 10.85
CA GLY A 455 -13.94 -32.24 10.68
C GLY A 455 -13.76 -31.12 9.66
N GLY A 456 -14.85 -30.57 9.16
CA GLY A 456 -14.83 -29.42 8.26
C GLY A 456 -14.38 -28.14 8.95
N ARG A 457 -13.89 -27.16 8.13
CA ARG A 457 -13.40 -25.87 8.61
C ARG A 457 -14.15 -24.72 7.94
N LEU A 458 -14.51 -23.72 8.75
CA LEU A 458 -15.08 -22.45 8.32
C LEU A 458 -14.03 -21.35 8.46
N VAL A 459 -13.67 -20.67 7.36
CA VAL A 459 -12.90 -19.42 7.39
C VAL A 459 -13.86 -18.27 7.21
N LEU A 460 -14.00 -17.45 8.25
CA LEU A 460 -14.98 -16.38 8.34
C LEU A 460 -14.31 -15.07 8.80
N PRO A 461 -14.14 -14.09 7.91
CA PRO A 461 -13.91 -12.73 8.36
C PRO A 461 -15.13 -12.22 9.12
N MET A 462 -14.93 -11.90 10.39
CA MET A 462 -16.04 -11.48 11.25
C MET A 462 -15.64 -10.24 12.05
N ARG A 463 -16.53 -9.26 12.05
CA ARG A 463 -16.40 -8.08 12.89
C ARG A 463 -16.64 -8.45 14.35
N ILE A 464 -15.75 -8.00 15.22
CA ILE A 464 -15.84 -8.25 16.67
C ILE A 464 -16.73 -7.17 17.29
N ARG A 465 -16.28 -5.91 17.29
CA ARG A 465 -17.04 -4.76 17.77
C ARG A 465 -16.44 -3.46 17.18
N GLY A 466 -17.28 -2.46 16.89
CA GLY A 466 -16.85 -1.30 16.13
C GLY A 466 -16.29 -1.73 14.78
N SER A 467 -15.22 -1.10 14.29
CA SER A 467 -14.58 -1.46 13.02
C SER A 467 -13.50 -2.56 13.16
N ILE A 468 -13.39 -3.21 14.31
CA ILE A 468 -12.38 -4.25 14.53
C ILE A 468 -12.91 -5.61 14.06
N SER A 469 -12.21 -6.19 13.09
CA SER A 469 -12.52 -7.48 12.49
C SER A 469 -11.30 -8.40 12.45
N ARG A 470 -11.54 -9.70 12.34
CA ARG A 470 -10.54 -10.74 12.19
C ARG A 470 -11.04 -11.82 11.22
N SER A 471 -10.13 -12.43 10.48
CA SER A 471 -10.38 -13.65 9.74
C SER A 471 -10.16 -14.84 10.68
N PHE A 472 -11.22 -15.53 11.02
CA PHE A 472 -11.20 -16.68 11.92
C PHE A 472 -11.28 -17.98 11.11
N ALA A 473 -10.44 -18.96 11.44
CA ALA A 473 -10.58 -20.34 10.99
C ALA A 473 -11.16 -21.19 12.12
N PHE A 474 -12.44 -21.54 12.01
CA PHE A 474 -13.18 -22.32 13.04
C PHE A 474 -13.25 -23.79 12.70
N GLU A 475 -13.02 -24.64 13.70
CA GLU A 475 -13.31 -26.08 13.68
C GLU A 475 -14.24 -26.45 14.85
N ARG A 476 -15.07 -27.46 14.65
CA ARG A 476 -16.00 -27.93 15.70
C ARG A 476 -15.21 -28.56 16.87
N ASP A 477 -15.58 -28.24 18.09
CA ASP A 477 -15.04 -28.75 19.34
C ASP A 477 -16.19 -29.09 20.29
N GLY A 478 -16.75 -30.28 20.14
CA GLY A 478 -17.98 -30.70 20.83
C GLY A 478 -19.17 -29.87 20.36
N ASP A 479 -19.85 -29.22 21.32
CA ASP A 479 -20.99 -28.34 21.05
C ASP A 479 -20.55 -26.90 20.73
N THR A 480 -19.28 -26.60 20.82
CA THR A 480 -18.68 -25.28 20.54
C THR A 480 -17.76 -25.33 19.32
N TRP A 481 -17.18 -24.19 18.98
CA TRP A 481 -16.21 -24.02 17.90
C TRP A 481 -14.94 -23.38 18.45
N LYS A 482 -13.78 -23.90 18.08
CA LYS A 482 -12.48 -23.31 18.40
C LYS A 482 -11.80 -22.74 17.16
N THR A 483 -11.01 -21.71 17.32
CA THR A 483 -10.15 -21.24 16.22
C THR A 483 -8.88 -22.07 16.15
N VAL A 484 -8.46 -22.34 14.92
CA VAL A 484 -7.13 -22.89 14.60
C VAL A 484 -6.20 -21.81 14.05
N SER A 485 -6.75 -20.68 13.62
CA SER A 485 -6.04 -19.47 13.24
C SER A 485 -6.94 -18.25 13.38
N CYS A 486 -6.35 -17.08 13.65
CA CYS A 486 -7.03 -15.80 13.79
C CYS A 486 -6.12 -14.69 13.26
N GLU A 487 -6.41 -14.17 12.07
CA GLU A 487 -5.57 -13.19 11.40
C GLU A 487 -6.24 -11.81 11.33
N MET A 488 -5.41 -10.75 11.38
CA MET A 488 -5.94 -9.39 11.19
C MET A 488 -6.32 -9.18 9.73
N ALA A 489 -7.60 -8.95 9.47
CA ALA A 489 -8.09 -8.71 8.12
C ALA A 489 -9.39 -7.90 8.14
N THR A 490 -9.55 -7.03 7.15
CA THR A 490 -10.77 -6.26 6.91
C THR A 490 -11.27 -6.59 5.50
N PHE A 491 -12.56 -6.83 5.38
CA PHE A 491 -13.20 -7.23 4.14
C PHE A 491 -14.35 -6.30 3.80
N ILE A 492 -14.74 -6.29 2.53
CA ILE A 492 -16.00 -5.69 2.09
C ILE A 492 -17.14 -6.40 2.82
N PRO A 493 -18.13 -5.66 3.35
CA PRO A 493 -19.23 -6.25 4.10
C PRO A 493 -20.06 -7.23 3.27
N LEU A 494 -20.45 -8.35 3.91
CA LEU A 494 -21.52 -9.22 3.42
C LEU A 494 -22.82 -8.40 3.29
N ARG A 495 -23.54 -8.61 2.20
CA ARG A 495 -24.75 -7.85 1.84
C ARG A 495 -25.88 -8.80 1.46
N LYS A 496 -27.12 -8.35 1.69
CA LYS A 496 -28.36 -9.05 1.30
C LYS A 496 -28.55 -10.41 2.00
N GLY A 497 -27.98 -10.56 3.21
CA GLY A 497 -28.07 -11.78 4.01
C GLY A 497 -28.38 -11.51 5.49
N VAL A 498 -28.50 -12.57 6.27
CA VAL A 498 -28.87 -12.49 7.70
C VAL A 498 -27.74 -12.01 8.61
N CYS A 499 -26.50 -12.06 8.14
CA CYS A 499 -25.30 -11.67 8.88
C CYS A 499 -24.61 -10.48 8.22
N ASP A 500 -25.36 -9.62 7.57
CA ASP A 500 -24.86 -8.41 6.95
C ASP A 500 -24.06 -7.57 7.94
N ASP A 501 -22.98 -6.96 7.46
CA ASP A 501 -22.09 -6.12 8.26
C ASP A 501 -22.06 -4.67 7.75
N ILE A 502 -23.24 -4.13 7.49
CA ILE A 502 -23.40 -2.79 6.92
C ILE A 502 -23.06 -1.74 7.97
N TYR A 503 -22.20 -0.81 7.60
CA TYR A 503 -21.91 0.37 8.40
C TYR A 503 -22.46 1.65 7.75
N THR A 504 -22.68 2.67 8.58
CA THR A 504 -23.06 4.00 8.14
C THR A 504 -21.84 4.92 8.21
N ARG A 505 -21.56 5.66 7.13
CA ARG A 505 -20.57 6.72 7.14
C ARG A 505 -21.20 8.03 7.59
N VAL A 506 -20.71 8.53 8.71
CA VAL A 506 -21.06 9.86 9.22
C VAL A 506 -19.99 10.85 8.78
N ARG A 507 -20.28 11.66 7.77
CA ARG A 507 -19.35 12.70 7.31
C ARG A 507 -19.26 13.80 8.36
N MET A 508 -18.04 14.09 8.81
CA MET A 508 -17.76 15.21 9.71
C MET A 508 -17.97 16.54 8.98
N GLN A 509 -18.60 17.50 9.64
CA GLN A 509 -18.76 18.86 9.13
C GLN A 509 -17.45 19.64 9.23
N GLY A 510 -17.35 20.73 8.46
CA GLY A 510 -16.17 21.59 8.42
C GLY A 510 -15.24 21.25 7.25
N GLU A 511 -14.04 21.82 7.30
CA GLU A 511 -13.02 21.63 6.27
C GLU A 511 -12.44 20.19 6.32
N GLY A 512 -12.28 19.56 5.15
CA GLY A 512 -11.65 18.25 5.01
C GLY A 512 -12.60 17.11 4.64
N THR A 513 -12.05 15.88 4.68
CA THR A 513 -12.72 14.67 4.17
C THR A 513 -12.99 13.62 5.27
N VAL A 514 -12.88 13.98 6.55
CA VAL A 514 -13.02 13.03 7.66
C VAL A 514 -14.43 12.47 7.72
N HIS A 515 -14.54 11.17 7.86
CA HIS A 515 -15.80 10.48 8.12
C HIS A 515 -15.61 9.38 9.17
N LEU A 516 -16.68 9.08 9.89
CA LEU A 516 -16.72 8.06 10.93
C LEU A 516 -17.54 6.86 10.46
N GLU A 517 -17.01 5.66 10.61
CA GLU A 517 -17.78 4.43 10.42
C GLU A 517 -18.54 4.07 11.70
N THR A 518 -19.86 3.94 11.60
CA THR A 518 -20.72 3.54 12.73
C THR A 518 -21.57 2.34 12.37
N PHE A 519 -21.84 1.48 13.34
CA PHE A 519 -22.63 0.27 13.20
C PHE A 519 -23.94 0.38 13.99
N SER A 520 -24.93 -0.44 13.63
CA SER A 520 -26.28 -0.34 14.20
C SER A 520 -26.35 -0.62 15.71
N GLU A 521 -25.44 -1.45 16.22
CA GLU A 521 -25.35 -1.81 17.64
C GLU A 521 -24.64 -0.77 18.51
N GLN A 522 -24.04 0.27 17.93
CA GLN A 522 -23.32 1.30 18.68
C GLN A 522 -24.29 2.38 19.19
N GLU A 523 -24.17 2.75 20.44
CA GLU A 523 -24.88 3.85 21.06
C GLU A 523 -24.20 5.17 20.77
N VAL A 524 -24.54 5.80 19.63
CA VAL A 524 -23.92 7.02 19.11
C VAL A 524 -24.97 7.99 18.61
N ASP A 525 -24.90 9.25 19.05
CA ASP A 525 -25.67 10.35 18.45
C ASP A 525 -25.00 10.81 17.15
N ARG A 526 -25.44 10.23 16.02
CA ARG A 526 -24.86 10.48 14.71
C ARG A 526 -24.98 11.94 14.23
N ASP A 527 -25.97 12.68 14.73
CA ASP A 527 -26.16 14.09 14.34
C ASP A 527 -25.24 15.00 15.14
N ALA A 528 -25.13 14.79 16.45
CA ALA A 528 -24.19 15.53 17.30
C ALA A 528 -22.72 15.27 16.89
N ILE A 529 -22.38 14.03 16.55
CA ILE A 529 -21.01 13.63 16.16
C ILE A 529 -20.53 14.34 14.90
N ARG A 530 -21.40 14.79 13.99
CA ARG A 530 -21.01 15.49 12.76
C ARG A 530 -20.18 16.74 13.00
N THR A 531 -20.40 17.44 14.10
CA THR A 531 -19.72 18.71 14.44
C THR A 531 -18.72 18.56 15.57
N VAL A 532 -18.53 17.35 16.10
CA VAL A 532 -17.76 17.12 17.31
C VAL A 532 -16.30 17.54 17.18
N LEU A 533 -15.70 17.41 16.02
CA LEU A 533 -14.31 17.81 15.77
C LEU A 533 -14.08 19.34 15.81
N ASP A 534 -15.14 20.14 15.75
CA ASP A 534 -15.07 21.61 15.89
C ASP A 534 -15.12 22.04 17.36
N GLN A 535 -15.43 21.13 18.28
CA GLN A 535 -15.49 21.40 19.72
C GLN A 535 -14.11 21.37 20.34
N LYS A 536 -14.01 21.96 21.53
CA LYS A 536 -12.75 21.99 22.29
C LYS A 536 -12.23 20.57 22.53
N GLN A 537 -10.98 20.35 22.20
CA GLN A 537 -10.31 19.07 22.41
C GLN A 537 -9.77 18.92 23.84
N SER A 538 -9.77 17.67 24.33
CA SER A 538 -9.01 17.23 25.50
C SER A 538 -7.94 16.25 25.03
N LYS A 539 -6.72 16.35 25.53
CA LYS A 539 -5.60 15.51 25.11
C LYS A 539 -4.88 14.91 26.31
N VAL A 540 -4.66 13.60 26.27
CA VAL A 540 -3.93 12.84 27.28
C VAL A 540 -2.92 11.91 26.60
N TYR A 541 -1.74 11.75 27.22
CA TYR A 541 -0.75 10.75 26.83
C TYR A 541 -0.71 9.62 27.84
N THR A 542 -0.59 8.39 27.35
CA THR A 542 -0.77 7.19 28.16
C THR A 542 0.50 6.77 28.91
N GLY A 543 1.68 7.19 28.48
CA GLY A 543 2.95 6.64 28.92
C GLY A 543 3.35 5.33 28.21
N VAL A 544 2.43 4.71 27.49
CA VAL A 544 2.69 3.48 26.72
C VAL A 544 3.47 3.82 25.45
N LYS A 545 4.57 3.09 25.24
CA LYS A 545 5.52 3.33 24.17
C LYS A 545 5.52 2.16 23.21
N LEU A 546 5.31 2.46 21.94
CA LEU A 546 5.52 1.51 20.82
C LEU A 546 6.87 1.79 20.18
N ARG A 547 7.55 0.75 19.76
CA ARG A 547 8.82 0.82 19.01
C ARG A 547 8.62 0.30 17.60
N GLN A 548 9.64 0.49 16.75
CA GLN A 548 9.59 -0.03 15.40
C GLN A 548 9.46 -1.56 15.41
N GLY A 549 8.45 -2.06 14.70
CA GLY A 549 8.11 -3.48 14.64
C GLY A 549 7.15 -3.97 15.73
N ASP A 550 6.82 -3.14 16.73
CA ASP A 550 5.82 -3.51 17.73
C ASP A 550 4.42 -3.56 17.08
N PRO A 551 3.71 -4.69 17.18
CA PRO A 551 2.35 -4.79 16.69
C PRO A 551 1.40 -3.97 17.57
N PHE A 552 0.52 -3.21 16.96
CA PHE A 552 -0.56 -2.47 17.65
C PHE A 552 -1.92 -3.19 17.58
N GLU A 553 -2.02 -4.23 16.77
CA GLU A 553 -3.26 -4.96 16.52
C GLU A 553 -3.86 -5.64 17.75
N TRP A 554 -3.00 -6.10 18.66
CA TRP A 554 -3.43 -6.70 19.92
C TRP A 554 -4.07 -5.67 20.85
N MET A 555 -3.56 -4.44 20.87
CA MET A 555 -4.19 -3.34 21.60
C MET A 555 -5.60 -3.04 21.02
N TYR A 556 -5.75 -3.00 19.72
CA TYR A 556 -7.05 -2.79 19.09
C TYR A 556 -8.04 -3.91 19.41
N LEU A 557 -7.55 -5.14 19.39
CA LEU A 557 -8.35 -6.30 19.77
C LEU A 557 -8.82 -6.19 21.24
N TYR A 558 -7.91 -5.90 22.16
CA TYR A 558 -8.25 -5.69 23.57
C TYR A 558 -9.31 -4.60 23.75
N LEU A 559 -9.10 -3.45 23.12
CA LEU A 559 -10.04 -2.33 23.19
C LEU A 559 -11.42 -2.67 22.59
N ALA A 560 -11.49 -3.52 21.58
CA ALA A 560 -12.77 -4.00 21.06
C ALA A 560 -13.56 -4.83 22.09
N PHE A 561 -12.89 -5.50 23.02
CA PHE A 561 -13.55 -6.27 24.09
C PHE A 561 -13.96 -5.43 25.29
N VAL A 562 -13.15 -4.45 25.68
CA VAL A 562 -13.39 -3.68 26.93
C VAL A 562 -14.20 -2.41 26.73
N LEU A 563 -14.17 -1.79 25.53
CA LEU A 563 -14.96 -0.60 25.25
C LEU A 563 -16.40 -0.96 24.83
N PRO A 564 -17.43 -0.32 25.39
CA PRO A 564 -18.83 -0.63 25.06
C PRO A 564 -19.16 -0.58 23.57
N ASN A 565 -18.69 0.47 22.87
CA ASN A 565 -18.87 0.66 21.44
C ASN A 565 -17.67 0.16 20.59
N GLY A 566 -16.61 -0.39 21.22
CA GLY A 566 -15.36 -0.75 20.55
C GLY A 566 -14.64 0.47 19.99
N LEU A 567 -13.88 0.25 18.91
CA LEU A 567 -13.19 1.30 18.15
C LEU A 567 -13.78 1.42 16.75
N SER A 568 -14.12 2.62 16.34
CA SER A 568 -14.61 2.94 14.99
C SER A 568 -13.54 3.60 14.14
N ARG A 569 -13.47 3.24 12.86
CA ARG A 569 -12.58 3.90 11.91
C ARG A 569 -13.03 5.34 11.65
N LEU A 570 -12.04 6.22 11.59
CA LEU A 570 -12.21 7.65 11.36
C LEU A 570 -11.24 8.13 10.25
N PRO A 571 -11.36 7.61 9.02
CA PRO A 571 -10.48 7.98 7.93
C PRO A 571 -10.76 9.38 7.40
N GLY A 572 -9.75 9.98 6.78
CA GLY A 572 -9.81 11.29 6.15
C GLY A 572 -8.79 12.26 6.72
N GLN A 573 -8.85 13.50 6.22
CA GLN A 573 -7.92 14.56 6.57
C GLN A 573 -8.68 15.86 6.86
N ARG A 574 -8.23 16.61 7.87
CA ARG A 574 -8.67 17.99 8.12
C ARG A 574 -7.59 18.74 8.92
N PRO A 575 -7.54 20.10 8.86
CA PRO A 575 -6.65 20.89 9.69
C PRO A 575 -6.83 20.58 11.18
N GLY A 576 -5.73 20.37 11.89
CA GLY A 576 -5.74 20.08 13.33
C GLY A 576 -6.15 18.66 13.72
N PHE A 577 -6.50 17.81 12.78
CA PHE A 577 -6.75 16.40 12.98
C PHE A 577 -5.44 15.62 12.79
N THR A 578 -4.93 15.03 13.86
CA THR A 578 -3.61 14.41 13.91
C THR A 578 -3.68 12.93 14.32
N PRO A 579 -4.35 12.08 13.53
CA PRO A 579 -4.30 10.66 13.74
C PRO A 579 -2.99 10.09 13.20
N HIS A 580 -2.41 9.11 13.88
CA HIS A 580 -1.07 8.62 13.54
C HIS A 580 -0.96 7.09 13.50
N PHE A 581 -2.00 6.39 13.04
CA PHE A 581 -1.92 4.94 12.86
C PHE A 581 -2.22 4.55 11.41
N ALA A 582 -1.41 3.66 10.83
CA ALA A 582 -1.36 3.33 9.41
C ALA A 582 -2.67 2.78 8.81
N TRP A 583 -3.57 2.25 9.63
CA TRP A 583 -4.84 1.64 9.19
C TRP A 583 -6.04 2.59 9.26
N GLY A 584 -5.77 3.88 9.27
CA GLY A 584 -6.75 4.91 9.54
C GLY A 584 -6.90 5.16 11.03
N SER A 585 -7.37 6.34 11.37
CA SER A 585 -7.62 6.70 12.75
C SER A 585 -8.68 5.81 13.34
N MET A 586 -8.48 5.39 14.58
CA MET A 586 -9.47 4.68 15.36
C MET A 586 -9.96 5.56 16.49
N ALA A 587 -11.28 5.58 16.71
CA ALA A 587 -11.91 6.37 17.76
C ALA A 587 -12.85 5.53 18.63
N ALA A 588 -12.81 5.72 19.93
CA ALA A 588 -13.86 5.33 20.86
C ALA A 588 -15.01 6.33 20.79
N LEU A 589 -16.25 5.85 20.99
CA LEU A 589 -17.47 6.62 20.86
C LEU A 589 -18.30 6.50 22.15
N ASP A 590 -18.91 7.61 22.58
CA ASP A 590 -19.84 7.65 23.70
C ASP A 590 -20.84 8.80 23.48
N GLY A 591 -22.09 8.47 23.11
CA GLY A 591 -23.14 9.44 22.82
C GLY A 591 -22.74 10.46 21.76
N ASP A 592 -22.57 11.72 22.17
CA ASP A 592 -22.14 12.86 21.34
C ASP A 592 -20.62 13.09 21.31
N SER A 593 -19.87 12.22 21.94
CA SER A 593 -18.42 12.38 22.12
C SER A 593 -17.62 11.31 21.39
N LEU A 594 -16.43 11.66 20.94
CA LEU A 594 -15.44 10.72 20.40
C LEU A 594 -14.04 11.00 20.96
N ALA A 595 -13.24 9.94 21.06
CA ALA A 595 -11.82 10.06 21.42
C ALA A 595 -10.98 9.21 20.47
N TYR A 596 -10.09 9.86 19.69
CA TYR A 596 -9.26 9.17 18.70
C TYR A 596 -7.81 9.04 19.14
N LEU A 597 -7.16 8.01 18.62
CA LEU A 597 -5.77 7.69 18.93
C LEU A 597 -4.82 8.61 18.17
N THR A 598 -3.78 9.07 18.84
CA THR A 598 -2.66 9.84 18.30
C THR A 598 -1.35 9.30 18.87
N ILE A 599 -0.23 9.77 18.36
CA ILE A 599 1.09 9.45 18.89
C ILE A 599 1.93 10.73 19.02
N ARG A 600 2.97 10.66 19.83
CA ARG A 600 4.10 11.60 19.80
C ARG A 600 5.41 10.83 19.75
N GLU A 601 6.35 11.34 18.99
CA GLU A 601 7.69 10.78 18.93
C GLU A 601 8.48 11.16 20.19
N GLY A 602 9.37 10.27 20.61
CA GLY A 602 10.35 10.44 21.64
C GLY A 602 11.55 9.53 21.45
N GLU A 603 12.57 9.77 22.23
CA GLU A 603 13.78 8.96 22.27
C GLU A 603 14.17 8.70 23.73
N ASP A 604 14.63 7.48 24.03
CA ASP A 604 15.18 7.08 25.32
C ASP A 604 16.43 6.22 25.13
N GLU A 605 16.99 5.69 26.19
CA GLU A 605 18.22 4.85 26.14
C GLU A 605 18.10 3.62 25.25
N LYS A 606 16.85 3.16 24.94
CA LYS A 606 16.55 2.05 24.04
C LYS A 606 16.26 2.50 22.60
N GLY A 607 16.43 3.81 22.28
CA GLY A 607 16.20 4.39 20.98
C GLY A 607 14.84 5.06 20.82
N ARG A 608 14.44 5.30 19.57
CA ARG A 608 13.19 5.95 19.18
C ARG A 608 11.96 5.17 19.66
N PHE A 609 10.93 5.91 20.08
CA PHE A 609 9.62 5.35 20.42
C PHE A 609 8.50 6.30 19.99
N TRP A 610 7.29 5.77 19.92
CA TRP A 610 6.05 6.52 19.75
C TRP A 610 5.19 6.31 21.00
N GLU A 611 4.98 7.36 21.76
CA GLU A 611 4.07 7.31 22.91
C GLU A 611 2.64 7.48 22.42
N ILE A 612 1.77 6.57 22.83
CA ILE A 612 0.35 6.59 22.47
C ILE A 612 -0.34 7.73 23.22
N GLY A 613 -1.11 8.52 22.50
CA GLY A 613 -1.96 9.57 23.04
C GLY A 613 -3.42 9.40 22.61
N VAL A 614 -4.29 10.12 23.28
CA VAL A 614 -5.73 10.15 23.00
C VAL A 614 -6.18 11.60 22.91
N ILE A 615 -6.96 11.93 21.89
CA ILE A 615 -7.58 13.25 21.73
C ILE A 615 -9.09 13.07 21.73
N GLY A 616 -9.76 13.62 22.75
CA GLY A 616 -11.20 13.59 22.92
C GLY A 616 -11.86 14.88 22.45
N HIS A 617 -13.07 14.77 21.90
CA HIS A 617 -13.97 15.84 21.51
C HIS A 617 -15.39 15.51 21.94
N GLY A 618 -16.22 16.52 22.18
CA GLY A 618 -17.61 16.37 22.61
C GLY A 618 -17.87 16.80 24.06
N SER A 619 -19.08 16.58 24.53
CA SER A 619 -19.49 16.99 25.88
C SER A 619 -18.71 16.27 26.98
N HIS A 620 -18.32 15.01 26.74
CA HIS A 620 -17.54 14.15 27.65
C HIS A 620 -16.10 13.92 27.16
N ALA A 621 -15.52 14.86 26.40
CA ALA A 621 -14.21 14.75 25.76
C ALA A 621 -13.09 14.30 26.71
N ALA A 622 -13.00 14.87 27.91
CA ALA A 622 -11.96 14.54 28.88
C ALA A 622 -12.17 13.16 29.50
N GLU A 623 -13.41 12.85 29.90
CA GLU A 623 -13.76 11.58 30.54
C GLU A 623 -13.53 10.40 29.59
N LEU A 624 -13.96 10.53 28.32
CA LEU A 624 -13.77 9.51 27.32
C LEU A 624 -12.29 9.33 26.95
N ALA A 625 -11.53 10.44 26.84
CA ALA A 625 -10.09 10.37 26.57
C ALA A 625 -9.33 9.71 27.73
N ASP A 626 -9.65 10.04 28.98
CA ASP A 626 -9.03 9.46 30.17
C ASP A 626 -9.40 7.98 30.32
N HIS A 627 -10.65 7.59 30.02
CA HIS A 627 -11.09 6.19 30.02
C HIS A 627 -10.33 5.37 28.98
N LEU A 628 -10.28 5.83 27.72
CA LEU A 628 -9.54 5.14 26.66
C LEU A 628 -8.05 5.04 26.99
N ALA A 629 -7.45 6.12 27.52
CA ALA A 629 -6.06 6.11 27.95
C ALA A 629 -5.82 5.16 29.13
N GLY A 630 -6.79 5.02 30.03
CA GLY A 630 -6.78 4.04 31.12
C GLY A 630 -6.77 2.60 30.59
N GLU A 631 -7.65 2.30 29.64
CA GLU A 631 -7.70 0.95 29.04
C GLU A 631 -6.44 0.62 28.24
N ILE A 632 -5.80 1.59 27.58
CA ILE A 632 -4.51 1.38 26.91
C ILE A 632 -3.41 1.04 27.94
N ARG A 633 -3.38 1.70 29.10
CA ARG A 633 -2.45 1.35 30.19
C ARG A 633 -2.74 -0.05 30.76
N ASN A 634 -4.03 -0.37 30.99
CA ASN A 634 -4.43 -1.71 31.45
C ASN A 634 -4.00 -2.81 30.46
N TRP A 635 -4.13 -2.54 29.13
CA TRP A 635 -3.61 -3.44 28.12
C TRP A 635 -2.09 -3.60 28.22
N ASP A 636 -1.34 -2.50 28.30
CA ASP A 636 0.12 -2.56 28.41
C ASP A 636 0.57 -3.28 29.66
N GLU A 637 -0.04 -3.05 30.82
CA GLU A 637 0.27 -3.69 32.08
C GLU A 637 -0.09 -5.19 32.10
N GLY A 638 -1.26 -5.53 31.54
CA GLY A 638 -1.78 -6.90 31.63
C GLY A 638 -1.31 -7.81 30.50
N TRP A 639 -1.15 -7.29 29.31
CA TRP A 639 -0.89 -8.06 28.08
C TRP A 639 0.29 -7.49 27.31
N GLY A 640 0.18 -6.27 26.78
CA GLY A 640 1.18 -5.68 25.91
C GLY A 640 1.50 -6.55 24.71
N ASN A 641 2.69 -6.36 24.14
CA ASN A 641 3.17 -7.16 23.01
C ASN A 641 3.92 -8.44 23.40
N THR A 642 3.97 -8.75 24.69
CA THR A 642 4.72 -9.90 25.22
C THR A 642 3.82 -10.99 25.84
N ALA A 643 2.51 -10.76 25.91
CA ALA A 643 1.57 -11.79 26.33
C ALA A 643 1.50 -12.94 25.31
N PRO A 644 1.13 -14.15 25.74
CA PRO A 644 0.76 -15.19 24.80
C PRO A 644 -0.38 -14.75 23.88
N GLU A 645 -0.41 -15.27 22.66
CA GLU A 645 -1.49 -14.98 21.73
C GLU A 645 -2.84 -15.44 22.29
N PRO A 646 -3.93 -14.68 22.05
CA PRO A 646 -5.26 -15.07 22.47
C PRO A 646 -5.78 -16.26 21.68
N THR A 647 -6.57 -17.10 22.33
CA THR A 647 -7.32 -18.18 21.67
C THR A 647 -8.81 -17.88 21.68
N PHE A 648 -9.49 -18.19 20.59
CA PHE A 648 -10.89 -17.85 20.44
C PHE A 648 -11.77 -19.11 20.44
N ARG A 649 -12.96 -18.95 21.01
CA ARG A 649 -14.04 -19.93 20.94
C ARG A 649 -15.33 -19.23 20.54
N MET A 650 -16.18 -19.97 19.88
CA MET A 650 -17.51 -19.52 19.49
C MET A 650 -18.54 -20.56 19.90
N ALA A 651 -19.69 -20.09 20.33
CA ALA A 651 -20.84 -20.94 20.59
C ALA A 651 -22.10 -20.34 19.97
N VAL A 652 -23.01 -21.21 19.54
CA VAL A 652 -24.33 -20.85 18.98
C VAL A 652 -25.43 -21.56 19.74
N GLY A 653 -26.66 -21.07 19.68
CA GLY A 653 -27.80 -21.67 20.35
C GLY A 653 -27.60 -21.86 21.86
N ASP A 654 -27.99 -22.99 22.40
CA ASP A 654 -27.95 -23.31 23.84
C ASP A 654 -26.49 -23.44 24.36
N ALA A 655 -25.55 -23.80 23.51
CA ALA A 655 -24.13 -23.91 23.87
C ALA A 655 -23.51 -22.56 24.29
N ARG A 656 -24.14 -21.42 23.96
CA ARG A 656 -23.71 -20.09 24.42
C ARG A 656 -23.58 -20.00 25.93
N SER A 657 -24.47 -20.67 26.66
CA SER A 657 -24.48 -20.68 28.14
C SER A 657 -23.25 -21.38 28.75
N GLN A 658 -22.55 -22.21 28.00
CA GLN A 658 -21.36 -22.94 28.46
C GLN A 658 -20.10 -22.05 28.49
N LEU A 659 -20.10 -20.93 27.72
CA LEU A 659 -18.97 -20.03 27.60
C LEU A 659 -19.24 -18.75 28.42
N THR A 660 -18.68 -18.69 29.64
CA THR A 660 -18.87 -17.58 30.58
C THR A 660 -17.59 -16.75 30.73
N ALA A 661 -17.74 -15.47 31.09
CA ALA A 661 -16.62 -14.57 31.37
C ALA A 661 -15.81 -15.05 32.60
N ALA A 662 -14.50 -14.76 32.59
CA ALA A 662 -13.58 -14.99 33.70
C ALA A 662 -12.48 -13.90 33.67
N ASP A 663 -11.55 -13.90 34.64
CA ASP A 663 -10.54 -12.85 34.76
C ASP A 663 -9.69 -12.62 33.49
N THR A 664 -9.35 -13.69 32.77
CA THR A 664 -8.58 -13.65 31.50
C THR A 664 -9.42 -14.08 30.31
N ARG A 665 -10.76 -14.03 30.45
CA ARG A 665 -11.71 -14.45 29.44
C ARG A 665 -12.69 -13.33 29.16
N PHE A 666 -12.60 -12.76 27.97
CA PHE A 666 -13.56 -11.77 27.47
C PHE A 666 -14.64 -12.42 26.65
N VAL A 667 -15.86 -11.88 26.74
CA VAL A 667 -17.06 -12.42 26.07
C VAL A 667 -17.76 -11.31 25.31
N ILE A 668 -18.13 -11.58 24.07
CA ILE A 668 -19.00 -10.73 23.26
C ILE A 668 -20.22 -11.55 22.83
N ASP A 669 -21.39 -11.11 23.25
CA ASP A 669 -22.65 -11.62 22.72
C ASP A 669 -23.01 -10.91 21.42
N LYS A 670 -23.27 -11.69 20.40
CA LYS A 670 -23.84 -11.26 19.12
C LYS A 670 -25.26 -11.81 18.97
N THR A 671 -25.94 -11.46 17.90
CA THR A 671 -27.33 -11.90 17.66
C THR A 671 -27.43 -13.43 17.65
N PHE A 672 -26.57 -14.10 16.91
CA PHE A 672 -26.65 -15.54 16.69
C PHE A 672 -25.56 -16.33 17.43
N SER A 673 -24.47 -15.68 17.80
CA SER A 673 -23.32 -16.35 18.43
C SER A 673 -22.86 -15.66 19.71
N ARG A 674 -22.03 -16.36 20.45
CA ARG A 674 -21.19 -15.84 21.53
C ARG A 674 -19.74 -16.09 21.17
N LEU A 675 -18.97 -15.01 21.04
CA LEU A 675 -17.53 -15.06 20.84
C LEU A 675 -16.82 -14.92 22.18
N VAL A 676 -15.86 -15.78 22.43
CA VAL A 676 -15.07 -15.77 23.65
C VAL A 676 -13.59 -15.75 23.27
N VAL A 677 -12.83 -14.92 23.94
CA VAL A 677 -11.37 -14.93 23.86
C VAL A 677 -10.77 -15.27 25.21
N ASP A 678 -9.96 -16.30 25.25
CA ASP A 678 -9.10 -16.64 26.37
C ASP A 678 -7.73 -16.02 26.11
N TRP A 679 -7.37 -15.04 26.93
CA TRP A 679 -6.16 -14.27 26.74
C TRP A 679 -5.34 -14.23 28.04
N PRO A 680 -4.38 -15.12 28.21
CA PRO A 680 -3.51 -15.13 29.39
C PRO A 680 -2.74 -13.80 29.50
N ARG A 681 -2.62 -13.31 30.74
CA ARG A 681 -1.80 -12.13 31.00
C ARG A 681 -0.32 -12.44 30.77
N LYS A 682 0.48 -11.43 30.48
CA LYS A 682 1.94 -11.56 30.47
C LYS A 682 2.44 -11.96 31.86
N GLY A 683 3.44 -12.83 31.90
CA GLY A 683 4.04 -13.32 33.15
C GLY A 683 4.91 -12.29 33.86
#